data_9509b43850c0a30967ac9a0a1e30d095
#
_entry.id   9509b43850c0a30967ac9a0a1e30d095
#
_cell.length_a   1.000
_cell.length_b   1.000
_cell.length_c   1.000
_cell.angle_alpha   90.00
_cell.angle_beta   90.00
_cell.angle_gamma   90.00
#
_symmetry.space_group_name_H-M   'P 1'
#
loop_
_entity.id
_entity.type
_entity.pdbx_description
1 polymer ?
#
loop_
_entity_poly.entity_id
_entity_poly.type
_entity_poly.pdbx_seq_one_letter_code
_entity_poly.pdbx_strand_id
1 'polypeptide(L)'
;MSRTIRVAAAATLAVLNACGAPPATRPLGPAAIEPGMALDASARRWVEGTLASLTLREKVGQLVIVWIPGGYASTSSDEFDALTRWIVEDGIGGVAISIGLPHGYAAKLNRLQERARVPLLVTADFESGGPGMRLSGIYALPSLLSLGGGTTFPPTMAFGAIGDERFAYELGRITGEEARAVGVHMTLAPVLDVNSNPENPIINTRSFGEDPEAVARLGVAFIRGARASGLLTTAKHYPGHGDTQTDSHLELPAISATRERLDTVELVPFRRAVAAGVDAVMTAHIAAPEILGPDAPPATLAPYFLDGVLRGELGFDGVILTDAIRMDAIASRYGVGESAVLALEAGADVILAPRDVTATIDAVVAAVREGRLSEARIDASLGRVLELKARAGLHRGRFIDLDAVDAIVGNRSHLAFADSAAARSITLPRDRDALIPIDTATVDRLLSVVFSRRSDAVAGRDFHLEVAPYFQQLDTVWVNYGTHPATYDSLAVLADSADLTVISVYVSPRAGAGTVGVPEPLAAYVNRLVAAGRPCLVLSFGNPYLLTDFPDVGTYMIAWGGREVSQRAAARAVLGESPISGWLPISLPPFHRAGEGLRLPVLGKATPGEVGMSADGLARVDSIIEAAIADSATPGAALAVGRHGRLVRLRGYGRLDWEPGAAAVSDSSIYDMASVTKVVGTTTALMLLAEEGSIDLDAPVASYLPWFTGGGKEAITLRQLMLHRGGLPGWIPFWQEVAGRAAYQEALAAVELIAPPGDTTVYSDLGFIMLGFLVEEVGGAPLDEFLQQRLFAPLGMGDSGFNPDSALWVRVAPTEVDTVYRFTHVHGVVHDENAFALGGVAGHAGLFSSARDLAVFAQMMLDGGTLARCPALGAACAGGAGPVKLVEPATIAAFTARQDAASRRALGWDKPNGGSSGGDYLSYSAFGHTGFTGTSIWMDPELDVFVVLLTTRVNPTRENQKHIPLRRALHDAVAQAISD
;
A
#
# COMPACT_ATOMS: atom_id res chain seq x y z
N MET A 1 -20.00 -25.13 -64.66
CA MET A 1 -20.58 -24.05 -63.93
C MET A 1 -19.93 -23.84 -62.56
N SER A 2 -18.79 -23.18 -62.53
CA SER A 2 -18.14 -22.86 -61.28
C SER A 2 -16.82 -22.09 -61.55
N ARG A 3 -16.90 -20.84 -61.96
CA ARG A 3 -15.76 -19.89 -61.98
C ARG A 3 -16.10 -18.42 -62.03
N THR A 4 -17.43 -18.06 -61.96
CA THR A 4 -17.88 -16.67 -62.20
C THR A 4 -18.46 -15.98 -60.97
N ILE A 5 -18.40 -16.57 -59.76
CA ILE A 5 -18.95 -15.98 -58.50
C ILE A 5 -17.89 -15.46 -57.53
N ARG A 6 -16.56 -15.66 -57.84
CA ARG A 6 -15.50 -15.21 -56.92
C ARG A 6 -14.81 -13.86 -57.24
N VAL A 7 -15.26 -13.17 -58.29
CA VAL A 7 -14.67 -11.89 -58.72
C VAL A 7 -15.52 -10.70 -58.29
N ALA A 8 -16.83 -10.90 -57.99
CA ALA A 8 -17.72 -9.81 -57.60
C ALA A 8 -17.68 -9.47 -56.08
N ALA A 9 -17.11 -10.34 -55.22
CA ALA A 9 -17.02 -10.10 -53.79
C ALA A 9 -15.75 -9.35 -53.37
N ALA A 10 -14.73 -9.25 -54.22
CA ALA A 10 -13.47 -8.55 -53.94
C ALA A 10 -13.50 -7.06 -54.34
N ALA A 11 -14.43 -6.62 -55.16
CA ALA A 11 -14.54 -5.23 -55.60
C ALA A 11 -15.44 -4.39 -54.69
N THR A 12 -16.30 -5.01 -53.87
CA THR A 12 -17.21 -4.28 -52.95
C THR A 12 -16.61 -4.04 -51.58
N LEU A 13 -15.48 -4.74 -51.23
CA LEU A 13 -14.77 -4.48 -49.94
C LEU A 13 -13.68 -3.39 -50.06
N ALA A 14 -13.36 -2.92 -51.27
CA ALA A 14 -12.33 -1.89 -51.48
C ALA A 14 -12.88 -0.45 -51.51
N VAL A 15 -14.22 -0.24 -51.49
CA VAL A 15 -14.83 1.10 -51.54
C VAL A 15 -15.38 1.56 -50.16
N LEU A 16 -15.42 0.68 -49.15
CA LEU A 16 -15.86 1.00 -47.80
C LEU A 16 -14.73 1.41 -46.82
N ASN A 17 -13.46 1.43 -47.28
CA ASN A 17 -12.32 1.83 -46.43
C ASN A 17 -11.72 3.21 -46.74
N ALA A 18 -12.47 4.10 -47.43
CA ALA A 18 -12.00 5.44 -47.78
C ALA A 18 -12.81 6.58 -47.14
N CYS A 19 -13.63 6.28 -46.11
CA CYS A 19 -14.17 7.32 -45.21
C CYS A 19 -13.55 7.09 -43.81
N GLY A 20 -12.27 7.36 -43.71
CA GLY A 20 -11.60 7.53 -42.42
C GLY A 20 -12.19 8.75 -41.75
N ALA A 21 -13.07 8.55 -40.76
CA ALA A 21 -13.32 9.60 -39.77
C ALA A 21 -11.96 10.10 -39.25
N PRO A 22 -11.75 11.42 -39.10
CA PRO A 22 -10.56 11.91 -38.46
C PRO A 22 -10.44 11.22 -37.08
N PRO A 23 -9.22 10.87 -36.63
CA PRO A 23 -9.08 10.28 -35.30
C PRO A 23 -9.75 11.24 -34.31
N ALA A 24 -10.73 10.71 -33.60
CA ALA A 24 -11.36 11.45 -32.51
C ALA A 24 -10.21 11.90 -31.61
N THR A 25 -9.98 13.21 -31.55
CA THR A 25 -9.06 13.79 -30.59
C THR A 25 -9.60 13.38 -29.25
N ARG A 26 -8.87 12.45 -28.57
CA ARG A 26 -9.13 12.04 -27.21
C ARG A 26 -9.34 13.31 -26.41
N PRO A 27 -10.47 13.51 -25.71
CA PRO A 27 -10.61 14.67 -24.84
C PRO A 27 -9.39 14.70 -23.94
N LEU A 28 -8.63 15.78 -23.95
CA LEU A 28 -7.58 15.99 -22.99
C LEU A 28 -8.26 15.91 -21.62
N GLY A 29 -7.84 14.98 -20.77
CA GLY A 29 -8.30 14.90 -19.39
C GLY A 29 -8.14 16.27 -18.71
N PRO A 30 -8.83 16.51 -17.59
CA PRO A 30 -8.72 17.79 -16.90
C PRO A 30 -7.24 18.07 -16.60
N ALA A 31 -6.79 19.29 -16.93
CA ALA A 31 -5.39 19.68 -16.71
C ALA A 31 -5.07 19.67 -15.21
N ALA A 32 -3.87 19.20 -14.85
CA ALA A 32 -3.35 19.28 -13.50
C ALA A 32 -3.37 20.71 -12.96
N ILE A 33 -3.65 20.87 -11.67
CA ILE A 33 -3.71 22.16 -11.00
C ILE A 33 -2.41 22.33 -10.19
N GLU A 34 -1.47 23.11 -10.71
CA GLU A 34 -0.21 23.36 -10.02
C GLU A 34 -0.38 24.39 -8.88
N PRO A 35 0.35 24.21 -7.74
CA PRO A 35 0.37 25.23 -6.67
C PRO A 35 0.83 26.58 -7.20
N GLY A 36 0.09 27.66 -6.85
CA GLY A 36 0.46 29.03 -7.24
C GLY A 36 0.32 29.34 -8.72
N MET A 37 -0.24 28.44 -9.56
CA MET A 37 -0.44 28.71 -10.98
C MET A 37 -1.43 29.87 -11.17
N ALA A 38 -0.93 30.97 -11.74
CA ALA A 38 -1.75 32.13 -12.05
C ALA A 38 -2.79 31.80 -13.13
N LEU A 39 -3.99 32.34 -12.99
CA LEU A 39 -5.01 32.22 -14.04
C LEU A 39 -4.46 32.77 -15.37
N ASP A 40 -4.75 32.09 -16.47
CA ASP A 40 -4.45 32.60 -17.80
C ASP A 40 -5.32 33.84 -18.14
N ALA A 41 -4.96 34.55 -19.22
CA ALA A 41 -5.67 35.76 -19.60
C ALA A 41 -7.15 35.53 -19.95
N SER A 42 -7.53 34.33 -20.43
CA SER A 42 -8.93 33.97 -20.71
C SER A 42 -9.72 33.78 -19.42
N ALA A 43 -9.15 33.03 -18.46
CA ALA A 43 -9.74 32.81 -17.15
C ALA A 43 -9.92 34.12 -16.38
N ARG A 44 -8.91 35.00 -16.36
CA ARG A 44 -9.02 36.35 -15.74
C ARG A 44 -10.14 37.17 -16.32
N ARG A 45 -10.22 37.29 -17.66
CA ARG A 45 -11.31 38.03 -18.34
C ARG A 45 -12.68 37.45 -18.03
N TRP A 46 -12.76 36.12 -17.92
CA TRP A 46 -14.04 35.46 -17.55
C TRP A 46 -14.44 35.79 -16.12
N VAL A 47 -13.49 35.76 -15.16
CA VAL A 47 -13.73 36.11 -13.74
C VAL A 47 -14.20 37.57 -13.64
N GLU A 48 -13.44 38.52 -14.19
CA GLU A 48 -13.72 39.97 -14.15
C GLU A 48 -15.07 40.29 -14.85
N GLY A 49 -15.30 39.72 -16.03
CA GLY A 49 -16.54 39.93 -16.79
C GLY A 49 -17.77 39.34 -16.11
N THR A 50 -17.63 38.18 -15.48
CA THR A 50 -18.72 37.55 -14.73
C THR A 50 -19.04 38.37 -13.49
N LEU A 51 -18.03 38.73 -12.67
CA LEU A 51 -18.21 39.55 -11.48
C LEU A 51 -18.96 40.86 -11.80
N ALA A 52 -18.53 41.55 -12.85
CA ALA A 52 -19.14 42.80 -13.27
C ALA A 52 -20.58 42.67 -13.84
N SER A 53 -20.97 41.50 -14.32
CA SER A 53 -22.29 41.25 -14.96
C SER A 53 -23.39 40.89 -13.98
N LEU A 54 -23.06 40.59 -12.71
CA LEU A 54 -24.02 40.11 -11.72
C LEU A 54 -24.56 41.24 -10.85
N THR A 55 -25.87 41.16 -10.55
CA THR A 55 -26.52 41.98 -9.53
C THR A 55 -26.10 41.54 -8.14
N LEU A 56 -26.31 42.40 -7.13
CA LEU A 56 -25.99 42.04 -5.73
C LEU A 56 -26.62 40.70 -5.30
N ARG A 57 -27.91 40.47 -5.62
CA ARG A 57 -28.59 39.21 -5.30
C ARG A 57 -27.93 38.02 -5.98
N GLU A 58 -27.61 38.11 -7.25
CA GLU A 58 -26.91 37.04 -7.99
C GLU A 58 -25.50 36.82 -7.44
N LYS A 59 -24.77 37.89 -7.06
CA LYS A 59 -23.46 37.77 -6.38
C LYS A 59 -23.57 36.97 -5.09
N VAL A 60 -24.55 37.28 -4.22
CA VAL A 60 -24.83 36.56 -2.99
C VAL A 60 -25.22 35.10 -3.26
N GLY A 61 -26.09 34.86 -4.25
CA GLY A 61 -26.45 33.49 -4.66
C GLY A 61 -25.23 32.64 -5.03
N GLN A 62 -24.22 33.22 -5.72
CA GLN A 62 -23.00 32.54 -6.08
C GLN A 62 -22.12 32.13 -4.84
N LEU A 63 -22.38 32.69 -3.67
CA LEU A 63 -21.72 32.30 -2.40
C LEU A 63 -22.43 31.14 -1.68
N VAL A 64 -23.51 30.58 -2.24
CA VAL A 64 -24.27 29.49 -1.62
C VAL A 64 -24.05 28.17 -2.38
N ILE A 65 -23.68 27.13 -1.63
CA ILE A 65 -23.61 25.74 -2.12
C ILE A 65 -24.69 24.92 -1.44
N VAL A 66 -25.55 24.27 -2.25
CA VAL A 66 -26.72 23.53 -1.75
C VAL A 66 -26.44 22.03 -1.75
N TRP A 67 -26.78 21.34 -0.66
CA TRP A 67 -26.69 19.88 -0.60
C TRP A 67 -27.85 19.22 -1.39
N ILE A 68 -27.52 18.25 -2.25
CA ILE A 68 -28.48 17.54 -3.06
C ILE A 68 -28.25 16.02 -3.04
N PRO A 69 -29.32 15.17 -3.15
CA PRO A 69 -29.19 13.75 -3.38
C PRO A 69 -28.52 13.46 -4.73
N GLY A 70 -27.65 12.42 -4.80
CA GLY A 70 -27.07 11.97 -6.07
C GLY A 70 -27.95 11.01 -6.87
N GLY A 71 -29.06 10.52 -6.31
CA GLY A 71 -30.00 9.63 -6.98
C GLY A 71 -30.79 10.27 -8.11
N TYR A 72 -31.54 9.43 -8.84
CA TYR A 72 -32.40 9.88 -9.91
C TYR A 72 -33.48 10.85 -9.40
N ALA A 73 -33.73 11.90 -10.19
CA ALA A 73 -34.87 12.81 -10.02
C ALA A 73 -35.51 13.00 -11.40
N SER A 74 -36.84 12.80 -11.48
CA SER A 74 -37.58 13.11 -12.71
C SER A 74 -37.59 14.61 -12.95
N THR A 75 -37.44 15.02 -14.21
CA THR A 75 -37.53 16.44 -14.60
C THR A 75 -38.93 17.04 -14.42
N SER A 76 -39.93 16.22 -14.03
CA SER A 76 -41.27 16.61 -13.64
C SER A 76 -41.60 16.32 -12.17
N SER A 77 -40.61 16.34 -11.28
CA SER A 77 -40.79 16.14 -9.86
C SER A 77 -40.59 17.43 -9.05
N ASP A 78 -41.23 17.53 -7.89
CA ASP A 78 -41.10 18.67 -6.97
C ASP A 78 -39.61 18.89 -6.55
N GLU A 79 -38.85 17.80 -6.45
CA GLU A 79 -37.41 17.88 -6.17
C GLU A 79 -36.66 18.62 -7.28
N PHE A 80 -36.94 18.26 -8.54
CA PHE A 80 -36.29 18.88 -9.69
C PHE A 80 -36.70 20.32 -9.88
N ASP A 81 -37.98 20.64 -9.59
CA ASP A 81 -38.52 22.01 -9.63
C ASP A 81 -37.86 22.89 -8.55
N ALA A 82 -37.64 22.36 -7.33
CA ALA A 82 -36.89 23.05 -6.29
C ALA A 82 -35.46 23.35 -6.71
N LEU A 83 -34.74 22.34 -7.27
CA LEU A 83 -33.40 22.50 -7.80
C LEU A 83 -33.35 23.55 -8.91
N THR A 84 -34.33 23.55 -9.80
CA THR A 84 -34.41 24.52 -10.90
C THR A 84 -34.61 25.94 -10.39
N ARG A 85 -35.46 26.15 -9.37
CA ARG A 85 -35.65 27.48 -8.74
C ARG A 85 -34.35 27.99 -8.16
N TRP A 86 -33.65 27.18 -7.33
CA TRP A 86 -32.39 27.60 -6.72
C TRP A 86 -31.32 27.98 -7.75
N ILE A 87 -31.27 27.27 -8.90
CA ILE A 87 -30.27 27.53 -9.94
C ILE A 87 -30.67 28.76 -10.79
N VAL A 88 -31.96 28.90 -11.17
CA VAL A 88 -32.40 29.91 -12.13
C VAL A 88 -32.83 31.21 -11.45
N GLU A 89 -33.58 31.12 -10.35
CA GLU A 89 -34.13 32.29 -9.65
C GLU A 89 -33.19 32.80 -8.55
N ASP A 90 -32.64 31.91 -7.72
CA ASP A 90 -31.72 32.27 -6.63
C ASP A 90 -30.28 32.41 -7.10
N GLY A 91 -29.90 31.81 -8.22
CA GLY A 91 -28.59 31.93 -8.83
C GLY A 91 -27.48 31.32 -8.01
N ILE A 92 -27.69 30.12 -7.39
CA ILE A 92 -26.71 29.49 -6.50
C ILE A 92 -25.38 29.24 -7.18
N GLY A 93 -24.28 29.31 -6.37
CA GLY A 93 -22.91 29.12 -6.84
C GLY A 93 -22.53 27.67 -7.12
N GLY A 94 -23.15 26.72 -6.41
CA GLY A 94 -22.78 25.32 -6.58
C GLY A 94 -23.70 24.34 -5.85
N VAL A 95 -23.37 23.06 -6.00
CA VAL A 95 -24.07 21.96 -5.33
C VAL A 95 -23.07 21.01 -4.65
N ALA A 96 -23.42 20.54 -3.47
CA ALA A 96 -22.75 19.44 -2.78
C ALA A 96 -23.57 18.17 -3.00
N ILE A 97 -23.09 17.26 -3.86
CA ILE A 97 -23.86 16.09 -4.27
C ILE A 97 -23.54 14.88 -3.40
N SER A 98 -24.57 14.16 -2.94
CA SER A 98 -24.48 13.00 -2.06
C SER A 98 -24.47 11.70 -2.86
N ILE A 99 -24.94 10.60 -2.28
CA ILE A 99 -24.85 9.24 -2.81
C ILE A 99 -25.63 9.05 -4.10
N GLY A 100 -25.05 8.39 -5.09
CA GLY A 100 -25.69 8.02 -6.35
C GLY A 100 -24.81 7.12 -7.24
N LEU A 101 -25.40 6.54 -8.27
CA LEU A 101 -24.68 5.77 -9.28
C LEU A 101 -23.92 6.70 -10.25
N PRO A 102 -22.73 6.30 -10.75
CA PRO A 102 -21.86 7.17 -11.57
C PRO A 102 -22.59 7.85 -12.77
N HIS A 103 -23.29 7.10 -13.61
CA HIS A 103 -24.02 7.65 -14.74
C HIS A 103 -25.21 8.53 -14.33
N GLY A 104 -25.95 8.13 -13.28
CA GLY A 104 -27.03 8.95 -12.72
C GLY A 104 -26.53 10.30 -12.21
N TYR A 105 -25.36 10.28 -11.59
CA TYR A 105 -24.62 11.44 -11.08
C TYR A 105 -24.28 12.38 -12.24
N ALA A 106 -23.56 11.87 -13.24
CA ALA A 106 -23.08 12.61 -14.39
C ALA A 106 -24.24 13.20 -15.22
N ALA A 107 -25.29 12.41 -15.50
CA ALA A 107 -26.45 12.84 -16.22
C ALA A 107 -27.24 13.94 -15.47
N LYS A 108 -27.45 13.78 -14.15
CA LYS A 108 -28.10 14.79 -13.31
C LYS A 108 -27.32 16.11 -13.32
N LEU A 109 -25.98 16.04 -13.13
CA LEU A 109 -25.14 17.22 -13.13
C LEU A 109 -25.15 17.96 -14.48
N ASN A 110 -25.11 17.25 -15.61
CA ASN A 110 -25.25 17.87 -16.93
C ASN A 110 -26.55 18.64 -17.06
N ARG A 111 -27.68 18.07 -16.59
CA ARG A 111 -28.99 18.76 -16.62
C ARG A 111 -29.04 20.00 -15.71
N LEU A 112 -28.38 19.98 -14.57
CA LEU A 112 -28.30 21.16 -13.71
C LEU A 112 -27.40 22.25 -14.32
N GLN A 113 -26.27 21.86 -14.92
CA GLN A 113 -25.36 22.78 -15.62
C GLN A 113 -26.00 23.47 -16.83
N GLU A 114 -26.92 22.80 -17.55
CA GLU A 114 -27.69 23.42 -18.66
C GLU A 114 -28.51 24.63 -18.21
N ARG A 115 -29.04 24.64 -16.98
CA ARG A 115 -29.87 25.68 -16.42
C ARG A 115 -29.11 26.84 -15.80
N ALA A 116 -27.86 26.59 -15.41
CA ALA A 116 -27.08 27.58 -14.71
C ALA A 116 -26.58 28.71 -15.64
N ARG A 117 -26.83 29.96 -15.30
CA ARG A 117 -26.25 31.14 -16.00
C ARG A 117 -24.73 31.16 -15.79
N VAL A 118 -24.27 31.09 -14.55
CA VAL A 118 -22.86 30.89 -14.16
C VAL A 118 -22.65 29.40 -13.87
N PRO A 119 -21.63 28.72 -14.41
CA PRO A 119 -21.43 27.31 -14.17
C PRO A 119 -21.41 26.97 -12.68
N LEU A 120 -22.07 25.87 -12.30
CA LEU A 120 -22.12 25.41 -10.91
C LEU A 120 -20.76 24.79 -10.50
N LEU A 121 -20.27 25.18 -9.34
CA LEU A 121 -19.19 24.42 -8.67
C LEU A 121 -19.82 23.18 -8.01
N VAL A 122 -19.44 22.01 -8.48
CA VAL A 122 -19.92 20.74 -7.91
C VAL A 122 -18.90 20.22 -6.89
N THR A 123 -19.37 19.98 -5.66
CA THR A 123 -18.57 19.42 -4.58
C THR A 123 -19.12 18.08 -4.10
N ALA A 124 -18.28 17.23 -3.53
CA ALA A 124 -18.70 15.97 -2.88
C ALA A 124 -17.74 15.58 -1.76
N ASP A 125 -18.25 14.84 -0.75
CA ASP A 125 -17.43 14.22 0.28
C ASP A 125 -16.80 12.93 -0.26
N PHE A 126 -15.73 13.02 -1.02
CA PHE A 126 -14.88 11.89 -1.36
C PHE A 126 -13.71 11.86 -0.38
N GLU A 127 -13.99 11.52 0.86
CA GLU A 127 -13.02 11.51 1.98
C GLU A 127 -12.66 10.09 2.41
N SER A 128 -13.20 9.63 3.53
CA SER A 128 -12.95 8.31 4.13
C SER A 128 -13.58 7.20 3.28
N GLY A 129 -12.76 6.49 2.52
CA GLY A 129 -13.19 5.50 1.53
C GLY A 129 -13.17 5.99 0.08
N GLY A 130 -12.71 7.22 -0.17
CA GLY A 130 -12.53 7.79 -1.51
C GLY A 130 -13.83 7.93 -2.32
N PRO A 131 -13.80 7.79 -3.66
CA PRO A 131 -14.97 7.96 -4.51
C PRO A 131 -16.12 7.02 -4.20
N GLY A 132 -15.83 5.75 -3.83
CA GLY A 132 -16.83 4.76 -3.46
C GLY A 132 -17.67 5.11 -2.23
N MET A 133 -17.24 6.12 -1.44
CA MET A 133 -18.06 6.66 -0.36
C MET A 133 -19.38 7.24 -0.85
N ARG A 134 -19.41 7.86 -2.02
CA ARG A 134 -20.59 8.51 -2.61
C ARG A 134 -21.05 7.89 -3.93
N LEU A 135 -20.13 7.42 -4.76
CA LEU A 135 -20.44 6.75 -6.03
C LEU A 135 -20.77 5.27 -5.79
N SER A 136 -21.94 4.99 -5.24
CA SER A 136 -22.32 3.64 -4.81
C SER A 136 -23.81 3.39 -4.97
N GLY A 137 -24.15 2.18 -5.45
CA GLY A 137 -25.52 1.66 -5.48
C GLY A 137 -25.94 0.88 -4.23
N ILE A 138 -25.02 0.62 -3.30
CA ILE A 138 -25.27 -0.28 -2.15
C ILE A 138 -26.38 0.20 -1.21
N TYR A 139 -26.59 1.51 -1.15
CA TYR A 139 -27.65 2.12 -0.35
C TYR A 139 -29.03 2.15 -1.04
N ALA A 140 -29.03 2.00 -2.38
CA ALA A 140 -30.28 1.95 -3.15
C ALA A 140 -30.89 0.54 -3.15
N LEU A 141 -30.04 -0.48 -3.14
CA LEU A 141 -30.43 -1.88 -3.09
C LEU A 141 -29.53 -2.61 -2.07
N PRO A 142 -29.96 -2.79 -0.82
CA PRO A 142 -29.27 -3.64 0.14
C PRO A 142 -29.42 -5.10 -0.30
N SER A 143 -28.87 -5.45 -1.43
CA SER A 143 -28.92 -6.77 -2.04
C SER A 143 -27.49 -7.35 -2.07
N LEU A 144 -27.43 -8.65 -2.27
CA LEU A 144 -26.18 -9.38 -2.47
C LEU A 144 -25.50 -9.07 -3.81
N LEU A 145 -26.13 -8.24 -4.66
CA LEU A 145 -25.62 -7.85 -5.97
C LEU A 145 -24.83 -6.55 -5.86
N SER A 146 -23.57 -6.58 -6.29
CA SER A 146 -22.80 -5.36 -6.52
C SER A 146 -23.28 -4.69 -7.81
N LEU A 147 -23.72 -3.44 -7.71
CA LEU A 147 -24.11 -2.64 -8.87
C LEU A 147 -22.94 -1.87 -9.48
N GLY A 148 -21.72 -2.12 -9.00
CA GLY A 148 -20.56 -1.31 -9.32
C GLY A 148 -20.60 0.06 -8.65
N GLY A 149 -19.66 0.93 -9.01
CA GLY A 149 -19.55 2.28 -8.44
C GLY A 149 -18.12 2.80 -8.52
N GLY A 150 -17.85 3.88 -7.79
CA GLY A 150 -16.49 4.40 -7.64
C GLY A 150 -15.63 3.46 -6.80
N THR A 151 -14.32 3.59 -6.96
CA THR A 151 -13.36 2.82 -6.20
C THR A 151 -13.53 3.06 -4.70
N THR A 152 -13.74 1.96 -3.96
CA THR A 152 -13.90 1.99 -2.50
C THR A 152 -12.58 1.68 -1.84
N PHE A 153 -12.06 2.63 -1.08
CA PHE A 153 -10.84 2.48 -0.28
C PHE A 153 -11.15 2.12 1.18
N PRO A 154 -10.17 1.59 1.94
CA PRO A 154 -10.26 1.60 3.39
C PRO A 154 -10.30 3.06 3.90
N PRO A 155 -10.73 3.30 5.16
CA PRO A 155 -10.78 4.64 5.74
C PRO A 155 -9.43 5.36 5.77
N THR A 156 -9.45 6.67 5.94
CA THR A 156 -8.26 7.53 5.95
C THR A 156 -7.21 7.07 6.96
N MET A 157 -7.60 6.61 8.15
CA MET A 157 -6.68 6.12 9.18
C MET A 157 -5.91 4.86 8.74
N ALA A 158 -6.45 4.07 7.81
CA ALA A 158 -5.74 2.96 7.20
C ALA A 158 -4.48 3.42 6.43
N PHE A 159 -4.54 4.60 5.81
CA PHE A 159 -3.37 5.21 5.15
C PHE A 159 -2.36 5.73 6.18
N GLY A 160 -2.82 6.17 7.36
CA GLY A 160 -1.96 6.42 8.52
C GLY A 160 -1.24 5.15 8.98
N ALA A 161 -1.94 4.01 9.02
CA ALA A 161 -1.37 2.71 9.37
C ALA A 161 -0.34 2.19 8.35
N ILE A 162 -0.47 2.56 7.07
CA ILE A 162 0.54 2.30 6.04
C ILE A 162 1.75 3.23 6.23
N GLY A 163 1.50 4.52 6.54
CA GLY A 163 2.52 5.55 6.79
C GLY A 163 3.30 6.05 5.57
N ASP A 164 2.96 5.60 4.37
CA ASP A 164 3.64 5.92 3.11
C ASP A 164 2.89 7.00 2.32
N GLU A 165 3.59 8.11 2.03
CA GLU A 165 3.03 9.25 1.28
C GLU A 165 2.57 8.88 -0.14
N ARG A 166 3.21 7.88 -0.77
CA ARG A 166 2.84 7.40 -2.11
C ARG A 166 1.41 6.87 -2.11
N PHE A 167 1.00 6.16 -1.06
CA PHE A 167 -0.37 5.66 -0.93
C PHE A 167 -1.40 6.77 -0.74
N ALA A 168 -1.07 7.81 0.04
CA ALA A 168 -1.93 8.98 0.22
C ALA A 168 -2.02 9.82 -1.07
N TYR A 169 -0.92 9.95 -1.83
CA TYR A 169 -0.91 10.60 -3.13
C TYR A 169 -1.81 9.86 -4.13
N GLU A 170 -1.68 8.55 -4.26
CA GLU A 170 -2.49 7.73 -5.17
C GLU A 170 -3.98 7.73 -4.79
N LEU A 171 -4.30 7.70 -3.49
CA LEU A 171 -5.67 7.91 -3.02
C LEU A 171 -6.24 9.23 -3.57
N GLY A 172 -5.47 10.31 -3.45
CA GLY A 172 -5.86 11.64 -3.99
C GLY A 172 -6.00 11.62 -5.51
N ARG A 173 -5.04 11.03 -6.24
CA ARG A 173 -5.02 10.96 -7.70
C ARG A 173 -6.24 10.20 -8.25
N ILE A 174 -6.48 8.99 -7.74
CA ILE A 174 -7.63 8.16 -8.15
C ILE A 174 -8.95 8.85 -7.79
N THR A 175 -9.04 9.45 -6.59
CA THR A 175 -10.20 10.25 -6.20
C THR A 175 -10.43 11.37 -7.20
N GLY A 176 -9.37 12.03 -7.66
CA GLY A 176 -9.46 13.11 -8.64
C GLY A 176 -9.94 12.64 -10.01
N GLU A 177 -9.39 11.56 -10.52
CA GLU A 177 -9.77 11.00 -11.82
C GLU A 177 -11.25 10.60 -11.85
N GLU A 178 -11.72 9.87 -10.85
CA GLU A 178 -13.11 9.42 -10.80
C GLU A 178 -14.09 10.55 -10.49
N ALA A 179 -13.73 11.49 -9.61
CA ALA A 179 -14.52 12.68 -9.32
C ALA A 179 -14.74 13.52 -10.58
N ARG A 180 -13.66 13.79 -11.31
CA ARG A 180 -13.72 14.59 -12.55
C ARG A 180 -14.51 13.89 -13.65
N ALA A 181 -14.41 12.58 -13.76
CA ALA A 181 -15.16 11.78 -14.72
C ALA A 181 -16.68 11.89 -14.54
N VAL A 182 -17.17 12.05 -13.32
CA VAL A 182 -18.60 12.20 -13.01
C VAL A 182 -19.03 13.67 -12.81
N GLY A 183 -18.14 14.64 -12.99
CA GLY A 183 -18.43 16.07 -12.94
C GLY A 183 -18.31 16.75 -11.58
N VAL A 184 -17.64 16.11 -10.63
CA VAL A 184 -17.25 16.76 -9.38
C VAL A 184 -15.97 17.57 -9.61
N HIS A 185 -15.98 18.83 -9.17
CA HIS A 185 -14.91 19.79 -9.37
C HIS A 185 -14.03 19.97 -8.14
N MET A 186 -14.59 19.77 -6.95
CA MET A 186 -13.90 19.93 -5.67
C MET A 186 -14.33 18.83 -4.70
N THR A 187 -13.37 18.16 -4.08
CA THR A 187 -13.66 17.27 -2.96
C THR A 187 -13.63 18.04 -1.64
N LEU A 188 -14.56 17.68 -0.73
CA LEU A 188 -14.55 18.15 0.64
C LEU A 188 -13.64 17.26 1.49
N ALA A 189 -12.38 17.17 1.08
CA ALA A 189 -11.28 16.39 1.65
C ALA A 189 -9.93 17.06 1.28
N PRO A 190 -8.84 16.78 2.04
CA PRO A 190 -8.71 15.78 3.11
C PRO A 190 -9.20 16.27 4.48
N VAL A 191 -9.52 15.29 5.36
CA VAL A 191 -9.69 15.53 6.80
C VAL A 191 -8.30 15.67 7.41
N LEU A 192 -8.01 16.83 7.98
CA LEU A 192 -6.72 17.17 8.58
C LEU A 192 -6.79 17.29 10.13
N ASP A 193 -7.91 16.86 10.70
CA ASP A 193 -8.07 16.78 12.15
C ASP A 193 -7.06 15.77 12.73
N VAL A 194 -6.36 16.16 13.79
CA VAL A 194 -5.44 15.30 14.54
C VAL A 194 -6.26 14.54 15.60
N ASN A 195 -6.41 13.22 15.46
CA ASN A 195 -7.29 12.42 16.33
C ASN A 195 -6.62 12.11 17.67
N SER A 196 -6.42 13.15 18.50
CA SER A 196 -5.76 13.05 19.80
C SER A 196 -6.68 12.52 20.92
N ASN A 197 -8.00 12.44 20.70
CA ASN A 197 -8.98 11.94 21.66
C ASN A 197 -9.58 10.59 21.22
N PRO A 198 -9.29 9.47 21.94
CA PRO A 198 -9.87 8.17 21.67
C PRO A 198 -11.41 8.11 21.71
N GLU A 199 -12.05 9.00 22.48
CA GLU A 199 -13.51 9.06 22.63
C GLU A 199 -14.20 9.89 21.55
N ASN A 200 -13.46 10.44 20.59
CA ASN A 200 -14.02 11.26 19.53
C ASN A 200 -15.04 10.47 18.67
N PRO A 201 -16.34 10.85 18.67
CA PRO A 201 -17.38 10.06 18.01
C PRO A 201 -17.51 10.34 16.50
N ILE A 202 -16.85 11.39 15.98
CA ILE A 202 -17.08 11.88 14.61
C ILE A 202 -15.81 11.90 13.73
N ILE A 203 -14.64 12.09 14.28
CA ILE A 203 -13.37 12.05 13.53
C ILE A 203 -12.84 10.63 13.47
N ASN A 204 -12.30 10.07 14.55
CA ASN A 204 -11.89 8.67 14.65
C ASN A 204 -11.16 8.22 13.36
N THR A 205 -11.62 7.14 12.68
CA THR A 205 -11.00 6.59 11.45
C THR A 205 -11.03 7.52 10.23
N ARG A 206 -11.66 8.68 10.30
CA ARG A 206 -11.63 9.69 9.23
C ARG A 206 -10.32 10.49 9.19
N SER A 207 -9.58 10.60 10.32
CA SER A 207 -8.24 11.18 10.40
C SER A 207 -7.16 10.22 9.87
N PHE A 208 -5.98 10.74 9.52
CA PHE A 208 -4.77 9.94 9.25
C PHE A 208 -4.11 9.41 10.53
N GLY A 209 -4.38 9.98 11.72
CA GLY A 209 -3.80 9.55 12.99
C GLY A 209 -3.77 10.63 14.08
N GLU A 210 -2.95 10.40 15.11
CA GLU A 210 -2.80 11.33 16.26
C GLU A 210 -1.53 12.19 16.20
N ASP A 211 -0.58 11.89 15.30
CA ASP A 211 0.65 12.67 15.13
C ASP A 211 0.42 13.83 14.15
N PRO A 212 0.57 15.10 14.57
CA PRO A 212 0.29 16.26 13.71
C PRO A 212 1.13 16.33 12.44
N GLU A 213 2.41 15.94 12.51
CA GLU A 213 3.30 15.97 11.34
C GLU A 213 3.00 14.83 10.36
N ALA A 214 2.62 13.64 10.85
CA ALA A 214 2.16 12.55 9.99
C ALA A 214 0.85 12.90 9.27
N VAL A 215 -0.14 13.45 9.99
CA VAL A 215 -1.40 13.95 9.41
C VAL A 215 -1.11 15.03 8.35
N ALA A 216 -0.21 15.95 8.64
CA ALA A 216 0.19 17.00 7.71
C ALA A 216 0.84 16.44 6.44
N ARG A 217 1.79 15.52 6.59
CA ARG A 217 2.55 14.92 5.49
C ARG A 217 1.65 14.10 4.56
N LEU A 218 0.80 13.24 5.12
CA LEU A 218 -0.14 12.41 4.34
C LEU A 218 -1.25 13.26 3.71
N GLY A 219 -1.77 14.25 4.43
CA GLY A 219 -2.77 15.20 3.90
C GLY A 219 -2.24 16.00 2.72
N VAL A 220 -1.00 16.48 2.79
CA VAL A 220 -0.33 17.18 1.66
C VAL A 220 -0.14 16.24 0.47
N ALA A 221 0.23 14.98 0.70
CA ALA A 221 0.34 14.01 -0.38
C ALA A 221 -1.00 13.78 -1.09
N PHE A 222 -2.10 13.64 -0.34
CA PHE A 222 -3.45 13.57 -0.90
C PHE A 222 -3.79 14.82 -1.74
N ILE A 223 -3.55 16.03 -1.21
CA ILE A 223 -3.80 17.28 -1.92
C ILE A 223 -3.07 17.31 -3.26
N ARG A 224 -1.80 16.93 -3.28
CA ARG A 224 -0.97 16.87 -4.50
C ARG A 224 -1.52 15.87 -5.52
N GLY A 225 -1.90 14.67 -5.07
CA GLY A 225 -2.48 13.64 -5.93
C GLY A 225 -3.80 14.09 -6.57
N ALA A 226 -4.73 14.62 -5.78
CA ALA A 226 -6.02 15.13 -6.28
C ALA A 226 -5.85 16.26 -7.29
N ARG A 227 -4.94 17.21 -7.01
CA ARG A 227 -4.64 18.34 -7.91
C ARG A 227 -3.98 17.90 -9.22
N ALA A 228 -3.13 16.86 -9.17
CA ALA A 228 -2.53 16.27 -10.38
C ALA A 228 -3.59 15.74 -11.35
N SER A 229 -4.77 15.34 -10.86
CA SER A 229 -5.93 14.90 -11.66
C SER A 229 -6.95 16.01 -11.91
N GLY A 230 -6.61 17.28 -11.61
CA GLY A 230 -7.48 18.43 -11.85
C GLY A 230 -8.67 18.55 -10.89
N LEU A 231 -8.61 17.91 -9.71
CA LEU A 231 -9.60 18.03 -8.65
C LEU A 231 -9.15 19.07 -7.61
N LEU A 232 -10.01 20.02 -7.30
CA LEU A 232 -9.80 20.98 -6.20
C LEU A 232 -10.01 20.28 -4.85
N THR A 233 -9.32 20.76 -3.81
CA THR A 233 -9.29 20.14 -2.48
C THR A 233 -9.72 21.09 -1.38
N THR A 234 -10.26 20.54 -0.29
CA THR A 234 -10.74 21.29 0.88
C THR A 234 -10.16 20.70 2.17
N ALA A 235 -9.29 21.42 2.84
CA ALA A 235 -8.78 21.02 4.15
C ALA A 235 -9.85 21.22 5.24
N LYS A 236 -10.12 20.20 6.07
CA LYS A 236 -11.17 20.26 7.10
C LYS A 236 -10.81 19.46 8.36
N HIS A 237 -11.40 19.80 9.53
CA HIS A 237 -12.34 20.86 9.83
C HIS A 237 -11.62 21.92 10.68
N TYR A 238 -11.33 23.06 10.09
CA TYR A 238 -10.51 24.12 10.72
C TYR A 238 -11.25 24.79 11.91
N PRO A 239 -10.60 25.02 13.07
CA PRO A 239 -9.17 24.92 13.37
C PRO A 239 -8.70 23.54 13.84
N GLY A 240 -9.54 22.51 13.87
CA GLY A 240 -9.25 21.13 14.28
C GLY A 240 -10.35 20.56 15.18
N HIS A 241 -10.94 19.42 14.77
CA HIS A 241 -12.06 18.76 15.44
C HIS A 241 -11.65 17.46 16.16
N GLY A 242 -10.34 17.12 16.15
CA GLY A 242 -9.87 15.81 16.60
C GLY A 242 -9.87 15.56 18.11
N ASP A 243 -9.89 16.63 18.93
CA ASP A 243 -9.90 16.56 20.41
C ASP A 243 -11.30 16.69 21.03
N THR A 244 -12.37 16.71 20.26
CA THR A 244 -13.73 16.86 20.77
C THR A 244 -14.34 15.54 21.24
N GLN A 245 -15.24 15.62 22.24
CA GLN A 245 -15.99 14.47 22.80
C GLN A 245 -17.45 14.43 22.35
N THR A 246 -17.91 15.45 21.61
CA THR A 246 -19.31 15.61 21.20
C THR A 246 -19.41 15.71 19.69
N ASP A 247 -20.44 15.12 19.11
CA ASP A 247 -20.75 15.20 17.68
C ASP A 247 -21.40 16.56 17.36
N SER A 248 -20.76 17.35 16.49
CA SER A 248 -21.25 18.67 16.05
C SER A 248 -22.59 18.63 15.28
N HIS A 249 -23.05 17.45 14.85
CA HIS A 249 -24.37 17.25 14.30
C HIS A 249 -25.49 17.28 15.34
N LEU A 250 -25.16 17.04 16.61
CA LEU A 250 -26.11 16.97 17.73
C LEU A 250 -26.04 18.19 18.64
N GLU A 251 -24.82 18.63 18.99
CA GLU A 251 -24.59 19.73 19.92
C GLU A 251 -23.35 20.54 19.51
N LEU A 252 -23.12 21.70 20.14
CA LEU A 252 -21.88 22.47 19.92
C LEU A 252 -20.73 21.87 20.74
N PRO A 253 -19.77 21.14 20.08
CA PRO A 253 -18.60 20.65 20.79
C PRO A 253 -17.67 21.79 21.20
N ALA A 254 -16.85 21.53 22.21
CA ALA A 254 -15.80 22.46 22.66
C ALA A 254 -14.43 21.75 22.61
N ILE A 255 -13.42 22.52 22.27
CA ILE A 255 -12.02 22.13 22.46
C ILE A 255 -11.45 22.87 23.65
N SER A 256 -10.84 22.12 24.59
CA SER A 256 -10.16 22.71 25.77
C SER A 256 -8.69 23.02 25.45
N ALA A 257 -8.41 23.43 24.21
CA ALA A 257 -7.07 23.72 23.74
C ALA A 257 -6.70 25.21 24.01
N THR A 258 -5.53 25.42 24.63
CA THR A 258 -4.90 26.75 24.67
C THR A 258 -4.41 27.12 23.26
N ARG A 259 -4.10 28.39 23.03
CA ARG A 259 -3.52 28.82 21.76
C ARG A 259 -2.21 28.12 21.45
N GLU A 260 -1.36 27.87 22.43
CA GLU A 260 -0.09 27.17 22.27
C GLU A 260 -0.30 25.72 21.79
N ARG A 261 -1.29 25.01 22.35
CA ARG A 261 -1.65 23.68 21.89
C ARG A 261 -2.17 23.72 20.45
N LEU A 262 -3.08 24.63 20.13
CA LEU A 262 -3.56 24.79 18.75
C LEU A 262 -2.40 24.96 17.75
N ASP A 263 -1.41 25.79 18.07
CA ASP A 263 -0.26 26.04 17.20
C ASP A 263 0.64 24.83 16.99
N THR A 264 0.74 23.96 17.99
CA THR A 264 1.66 22.81 18.01
C THR A 264 1.00 21.48 17.61
N VAL A 265 -0.32 21.40 17.61
CA VAL A 265 -1.08 20.19 17.28
C VAL A 265 -2.07 20.46 16.15
N GLU A 266 -3.19 21.11 16.44
CA GLU A 266 -4.32 21.18 15.52
C GLU A 266 -4.03 21.99 14.26
N LEU A 267 -3.27 23.10 14.34
CA LEU A 267 -2.95 23.98 13.21
C LEU A 267 -1.76 23.49 12.34
N VAL A 268 -0.98 22.52 12.81
CA VAL A 268 0.19 22.01 12.06
C VAL A 268 -0.22 21.49 10.69
N PRO A 269 -1.23 20.59 10.54
CA PRO A 269 -1.65 20.10 9.23
C PRO A 269 -2.22 21.20 8.33
N PHE A 270 -2.97 22.16 8.87
CA PHE A 270 -3.53 23.27 8.09
C PHE A 270 -2.44 24.21 7.57
N ARG A 271 -1.43 24.53 8.39
CA ARG A 271 -0.26 25.33 7.96
C ARG A 271 0.47 24.66 6.78
N ARG A 272 0.67 23.35 6.85
CA ARG A 272 1.29 22.58 5.78
C ARG A 272 0.40 22.51 4.52
N ALA A 273 -0.91 22.35 4.68
CA ALA A 273 -1.86 22.34 3.57
C ALA A 273 -1.92 23.70 2.84
N VAL A 274 -1.92 24.81 3.59
CA VAL A 274 -1.85 26.19 3.02
C VAL A 274 -0.56 26.35 2.22
N ALA A 275 0.58 25.96 2.80
CA ALA A 275 1.88 26.02 2.10
C ALA A 275 1.92 25.11 0.85
N ALA A 276 1.18 24.00 0.83
CA ALA A 276 1.03 23.12 -0.33
C ALA A 276 0.02 23.62 -1.38
N GLY A 277 -0.67 24.74 -1.11
CA GLY A 277 -1.59 25.37 -2.05
C GLY A 277 -2.97 24.70 -2.08
N VAL A 278 -3.50 24.29 -0.94
CA VAL A 278 -4.89 23.80 -0.82
C VAL A 278 -5.86 24.87 -1.35
N ASP A 279 -6.92 24.47 -2.03
CA ASP A 279 -7.80 25.40 -2.76
C ASP A 279 -8.87 26.02 -1.85
N ALA A 280 -9.32 25.25 -0.85
CA ALA A 280 -10.32 25.69 0.11
C ALA A 280 -10.02 25.16 1.51
N VAL A 281 -10.58 25.85 2.51
CA VAL A 281 -10.58 25.44 3.93
C VAL A 281 -12.03 25.44 4.43
N MET A 282 -12.47 24.30 5.01
CA MET A 282 -13.80 24.21 5.65
C MET A 282 -13.66 24.44 7.15
N THR A 283 -14.50 25.33 7.69
CA THR A 283 -14.54 25.63 9.11
C THR A 283 -15.28 24.58 9.91
N ALA A 284 -14.95 24.42 11.20
CA ALA A 284 -15.66 23.56 12.13
C ALA A 284 -16.64 24.37 13.01
N HIS A 285 -17.79 23.78 13.33
CA HIS A 285 -18.72 24.31 14.31
C HIS A 285 -18.32 23.89 15.71
N ILE A 286 -17.22 24.46 16.22
CA ILE A 286 -16.64 24.16 17.54
C ILE A 286 -16.42 25.44 18.36
N ALA A 287 -16.62 25.35 19.66
CA ALA A 287 -16.28 26.41 20.60
C ALA A 287 -14.84 26.25 21.07
N ALA A 288 -14.16 27.37 21.32
CA ALA A 288 -12.80 27.43 21.88
C ALA A 288 -12.77 28.33 23.12
N PRO A 289 -13.35 27.90 24.26
CA PRO A 289 -13.56 28.76 25.45
C PRO A 289 -12.26 29.23 26.09
N GLU A 290 -11.17 28.45 26.00
CA GLU A 290 -9.86 28.84 26.54
C GLU A 290 -9.20 30.00 25.77
N ILE A 291 -9.65 30.25 24.54
CA ILE A 291 -9.09 31.27 23.64
C ILE A 291 -10.00 32.50 23.56
N LEU A 292 -11.28 32.26 23.38
CA LEU A 292 -12.27 33.32 23.12
C LEU A 292 -13.19 33.64 24.30
N GLY A 293 -13.11 32.85 25.37
CA GLY A 293 -13.99 32.91 26.52
C GLY A 293 -15.22 32.01 26.39
N PRO A 294 -15.95 31.78 27.52
CA PRO A 294 -17.01 30.76 27.59
C PRO A 294 -18.25 31.09 26.75
N ASP A 295 -18.52 32.35 26.47
CA ASP A 295 -19.69 32.81 25.71
C ASP A 295 -19.37 33.13 24.24
N ALA A 296 -18.17 32.82 23.80
CA ALA A 296 -17.71 33.13 22.43
C ALA A 296 -18.48 32.34 21.36
N PRO A 297 -18.64 32.91 20.15
CA PRO A 297 -19.24 32.18 19.03
C PRO A 297 -18.33 31.01 18.61
N PRO A 298 -18.91 29.97 17.96
CA PRO A 298 -18.12 28.90 17.38
C PRO A 298 -17.14 29.42 16.32
N ALA A 299 -16.07 28.69 16.07
CA ALA A 299 -14.97 29.07 15.19
C ALA A 299 -15.45 29.54 13.80
N THR A 300 -16.51 28.92 13.26
CA THR A 300 -17.15 29.32 11.98
C THR A 300 -17.66 30.76 11.99
N LEU A 301 -18.03 31.30 13.15
CA LEU A 301 -18.61 32.64 13.33
C LEU A 301 -17.64 33.60 14.04
N ALA A 302 -16.37 33.22 14.21
CA ALA A 302 -15.38 33.98 14.97
C ALA A 302 -14.34 34.64 14.07
N PRO A 303 -14.32 35.98 13.91
CA PRO A 303 -13.31 36.67 13.09
C PRO A 303 -11.87 36.37 13.50
N TYR A 304 -11.64 36.10 14.81
CA TYR A 304 -10.34 35.72 15.32
C TYR A 304 -9.75 34.53 14.56
N PHE A 305 -10.54 33.46 14.31
CA PHE A 305 -10.07 32.29 13.63
C PHE A 305 -9.95 32.51 12.12
N LEU A 306 -10.95 33.14 11.48
CA LEU A 306 -11.00 33.17 10.01
C LEU A 306 -10.11 34.31 9.45
N ASP A 307 -10.31 35.55 9.93
CA ASP A 307 -9.51 36.68 9.46
C ASP A 307 -8.16 36.74 10.19
N GLY A 308 -8.15 36.60 11.53
CA GLY A 308 -6.93 36.70 12.32
C GLY A 308 -5.93 35.58 12.04
N VAL A 309 -6.30 34.33 12.37
CA VAL A 309 -5.38 33.21 12.28
C VAL A 309 -5.25 32.68 10.85
N LEU A 310 -6.37 32.32 10.20
CA LEU A 310 -6.29 31.66 8.89
C LEU A 310 -5.80 32.58 7.77
N ARG A 311 -6.40 33.80 7.65
CA ARG A 311 -5.98 34.78 6.65
C ARG A 311 -4.67 35.48 7.06
N GLY A 312 -4.63 36.00 8.32
CA GLY A 312 -3.54 36.88 8.78
C GLY A 312 -2.25 36.14 9.09
N GLU A 313 -2.31 35.07 9.91
CA GLU A 313 -1.10 34.38 10.37
C GLU A 313 -0.67 33.23 9.43
N LEU A 314 -1.62 32.41 8.94
CA LEU A 314 -1.33 31.31 8.03
C LEU A 314 -1.23 31.76 6.57
N GLY A 315 -1.66 32.98 6.22
CA GLY A 315 -1.56 33.55 4.88
C GLY A 315 -2.45 32.86 3.83
N PHE A 316 -3.59 32.30 4.24
CA PHE A 316 -4.47 31.59 3.32
C PHE A 316 -5.30 32.52 2.43
N ASP A 317 -5.08 32.50 1.12
CA ASP A 317 -5.80 33.34 0.14
C ASP A 317 -6.94 32.62 -0.61
N GLY A 318 -7.10 31.29 -0.45
CA GLY A 318 -8.15 30.49 -1.10
C GLY A 318 -9.55 30.72 -0.50
N VAL A 319 -10.51 29.86 -0.85
CA VAL A 319 -11.90 29.96 -0.40
C VAL A 319 -12.06 29.39 1.01
N ILE A 320 -12.67 30.17 1.91
CA ILE A 320 -13.12 29.69 3.23
C ILE A 320 -14.61 29.35 3.11
N LEU A 321 -14.97 28.07 3.32
CA LEU A 321 -16.38 27.67 3.34
C LEU A 321 -16.77 27.18 4.74
N THR A 322 -18.04 27.40 5.12
CA THR A 322 -18.57 26.86 6.36
C THR A 322 -18.72 25.34 6.24
N ASP A 323 -18.66 24.59 7.33
CA ASP A 323 -19.35 23.30 7.40
C ASP A 323 -20.87 23.52 7.20
N ALA A 324 -21.63 22.42 7.08
CA ALA A 324 -23.07 22.51 6.79
C ALA A 324 -23.81 23.34 7.85
N ILE A 325 -24.17 24.59 7.50
CA ILE A 325 -24.70 25.55 8.47
C ILE A 325 -26.09 25.15 9.03
N ARG A 326 -26.71 24.11 8.45
CA ARG A 326 -27.92 23.47 8.94
C ARG A 326 -27.72 22.57 10.16
N MET A 327 -26.47 22.27 10.56
CA MET A 327 -26.13 21.40 11.71
C MET A 327 -26.59 22.04 13.01
N ASP A 328 -27.02 21.22 13.99
CA ASP A 328 -27.66 21.71 15.21
C ASP A 328 -26.73 22.56 16.10
N ALA A 329 -25.41 22.37 16.00
CA ALA A 329 -24.42 23.23 16.65
C ALA A 329 -24.62 24.73 16.31
N ILE A 330 -25.09 25.07 15.11
CA ILE A 330 -25.37 26.42 14.64
C ILE A 330 -26.88 26.68 14.61
N ALA A 331 -27.62 25.79 13.91
CA ALA A 331 -29.01 26.05 13.55
C ALA A 331 -29.99 26.16 14.75
N SER A 332 -29.66 25.55 15.90
CA SER A 332 -30.41 25.67 17.13
C SER A 332 -30.20 26.99 17.87
N ARG A 333 -29.08 27.68 17.58
CA ARG A 333 -28.68 28.92 18.33
C ARG A 333 -28.88 30.19 17.51
N TYR A 334 -28.75 30.11 16.20
CA TYR A 334 -28.83 31.27 15.30
C TYR A 334 -29.94 31.05 14.25
N GLY A 335 -30.61 32.10 13.87
CA GLY A 335 -31.64 32.07 12.80
C GLY A 335 -31.04 31.72 11.44
N VAL A 336 -31.85 31.17 10.55
CA VAL A 336 -31.42 30.66 9.22
C VAL A 336 -30.60 31.68 8.45
N GLY A 337 -31.04 32.92 8.34
CA GLY A 337 -30.32 33.99 7.63
C GLY A 337 -29.17 34.58 8.44
N GLU A 338 -29.36 34.75 9.75
CA GLU A 338 -28.41 35.42 10.64
C GLU A 338 -27.09 34.60 10.74
N SER A 339 -27.18 33.29 10.82
CA SER A 339 -25.98 32.43 10.83
C SER A 339 -25.10 32.63 9.57
N ALA A 340 -25.70 32.84 8.43
CA ALA A 340 -24.97 33.08 7.18
C ALA A 340 -24.33 34.48 7.18
N VAL A 341 -25.06 35.49 7.67
CA VAL A 341 -24.52 36.87 7.80
C VAL A 341 -23.31 36.87 8.71
N LEU A 342 -23.44 36.28 9.93
CA LEU A 342 -22.35 36.18 10.91
C LEU A 342 -21.13 35.44 10.37
N ALA A 343 -21.32 34.37 9.60
CA ALA A 343 -20.22 33.64 8.97
C ALA A 343 -19.46 34.49 7.95
N LEU A 344 -20.20 35.28 7.13
CA LEU A 344 -19.59 36.21 6.17
C LEU A 344 -18.90 37.37 6.86
N GLU A 345 -19.46 37.92 7.98
CA GLU A 345 -18.84 38.91 8.83
C GLU A 345 -17.54 38.38 9.46
N ALA A 346 -17.51 37.09 9.84
CA ALA A 346 -16.34 36.43 10.41
C ALA A 346 -15.22 36.15 9.40
N GLY A 347 -15.46 36.22 8.07
CA GLY A 347 -14.45 36.00 7.07
C GLY A 347 -14.70 34.81 6.11
N ALA A 348 -15.78 34.02 6.29
CA ALA A 348 -16.15 32.95 5.38
C ALA A 348 -16.57 33.51 4.00
N ASP A 349 -16.24 32.80 2.92
CA ASP A 349 -16.59 33.18 1.55
C ASP A 349 -17.82 32.44 1.02
N VAL A 350 -18.06 31.21 1.50
CA VAL A 350 -19.12 30.33 0.99
C VAL A 350 -19.93 29.76 2.14
N ILE A 351 -21.26 29.76 1.99
CA ILE A 351 -22.23 29.16 2.90
C ILE A 351 -22.62 27.79 2.36
N LEU A 352 -22.31 26.72 3.12
CA LEU A 352 -22.63 25.34 2.72
C LEU A 352 -23.93 24.86 3.36
N ALA A 353 -24.82 24.31 2.52
CA ALA A 353 -26.04 23.59 2.89
C ALA A 353 -26.93 24.35 3.89
N PRO A 354 -27.41 25.57 3.58
CA PRO A 354 -28.37 26.26 4.42
C PRO A 354 -29.72 25.50 4.46
N ARG A 355 -30.50 25.68 5.55
CA ARG A 355 -31.85 25.08 5.68
C ARG A 355 -32.87 25.65 4.69
N ASP A 356 -32.77 26.95 4.40
CA ASP A 356 -33.58 27.66 3.41
C ASP A 356 -32.67 28.57 2.58
N VAL A 357 -32.57 28.26 1.31
CA VAL A 357 -31.67 28.91 0.36
C VAL A 357 -32.11 30.36 0.09
N THR A 358 -33.38 30.56 -0.23
CA THR A 358 -33.93 31.88 -0.59
C THR A 358 -33.87 32.82 0.60
N ALA A 359 -34.30 32.37 1.80
CA ALA A 359 -34.23 33.16 3.03
C ALA A 359 -32.78 33.51 3.43
N THR A 360 -31.83 32.62 3.18
CA THR A 360 -30.42 32.89 3.43
C THR A 360 -29.88 34.00 2.53
N ILE A 361 -30.19 33.94 1.22
CA ILE A 361 -29.78 34.95 0.26
C ILE A 361 -30.44 36.31 0.56
N ASP A 362 -31.73 36.32 0.92
CA ASP A 362 -32.47 37.54 1.27
C ASP A 362 -31.87 38.20 2.53
N ALA A 363 -31.50 37.44 3.55
CA ALA A 363 -30.87 37.95 4.77
C ALA A 363 -29.52 38.60 4.48
N VAL A 364 -28.66 37.95 3.68
CA VAL A 364 -27.36 38.52 3.31
C VAL A 364 -27.52 39.79 2.48
N VAL A 365 -28.44 39.82 1.49
CA VAL A 365 -28.77 41.03 0.69
C VAL A 365 -29.27 42.14 1.60
N ALA A 366 -30.11 41.85 2.58
CA ALA A 366 -30.58 42.83 3.58
C ALA A 366 -29.42 43.38 4.40
N ALA A 367 -28.55 42.50 4.92
CA ALA A 367 -27.36 42.90 5.70
C ALA A 367 -26.42 43.83 4.92
N VAL A 368 -26.26 43.59 3.57
CA VAL A 368 -25.49 44.53 2.73
C VAL A 368 -26.20 45.90 2.63
N ARG A 369 -27.51 45.90 2.40
CA ARG A 369 -28.29 47.16 2.28
C ARG A 369 -28.34 47.94 3.59
N GLU A 370 -28.27 47.27 4.73
CA GLU A 370 -28.23 47.87 6.07
C GLU A 370 -26.81 48.28 6.47
N GLY A 371 -25.78 47.95 5.69
CA GLY A 371 -24.39 48.32 5.96
C GLY A 371 -23.66 47.45 6.96
N ARG A 372 -24.20 46.27 7.36
CA ARG A 372 -23.51 45.28 8.15
C ARG A 372 -22.39 44.58 7.33
N LEU A 373 -22.65 44.28 6.08
CA LEU A 373 -21.68 43.80 5.12
C LEU A 373 -21.47 44.84 4.04
N SER A 374 -20.27 45.00 3.50
CA SER A 374 -20.04 45.83 2.34
C SER A 374 -20.18 45.02 1.02
N GLU A 375 -20.63 45.67 -0.06
CA GLU A 375 -20.63 45.03 -1.35
C GLU A 375 -19.23 44.61 -1.78
N ALA A 376 -18.20 45.38 -1.44
CA ALA A 376 -16.81 45.02 -1.69
C ALA A 376 -16.39 43.70 -0.97
N ARG A 377 -16.96 43.41 0.21
CA ARG A 377 -16.74 42.13 0.91
C ARG A 377 -17.36 40.96 0.13
N ILE A 378 -18.57 41.14 -0.42
CA ILE A 378 -19.23 40.17 -1.28
C ILE A 378 -18.44 39.97 -2.58
N ASP A 379 -17.96 41.03 -3.21
CA ASP A 379 -17.17 41.01 -4.44
C ASP A 379 -15.82 40.29 -4.24
N ALA A 380 -15.17 40.48 -3.08
CA ALA A 380 -13.94 39.78 -2.75
C ALA A 380 -14.16 38.26 -2.58
N SER A 381 -15.25 37.86 -1.91
CA SER A 381 -15.61 36.43 -1.79
C SER A 381 -15.97 35.81 -3.15
N LEU A 382 -16.80 36.52 -3.91
CA LEU A 382 -17.19 36.05 -5.24
C LEU A 382 -16.00 35.95 -6.19
N GLY A 383 -15.04 36.88 -6.10
CA GLY A 383 -13.80 36.82 -6.86
C GLY A 383 -13.07 35.50 -6.64
N ARG A 384 -12.88 35.09 -5.36
CA ARG A 384 -12.25 33.80 -5.02
C ARG A 384 -13.04 32.60 -5.54
N VAL A 385 -14.38 32.62 -5.40
CA VAL A 385 -15.25 31.54 -5.91
C VAL A 385 -15.16 31.42 -7.44
N LEU A 386 -15.16 32.54 -8.18
CA LEU A 386 -15.01 32.55 -9.63
C LEU A 386 -13.62 32.08 -10.08
N GLU A 387 -12.57 32.47 -9.34
CA GLU A 387 -11.21 31.95 -9.59
C GLU A 387 -11.16 30.44 -9.39
N LEU A 388 -11.81 29.91 -8.35
CA LEU A 388 -11.90 28.47 -8.08
C LEU A 388 -12.60 27.74 -9.25
N LYS A 389 -13.74 28.29 -9.72
CA LYS A 389 -14.45 27.79 -10.93
C LYS A 389 -13.57 27.82 -12.18
N ALA A 390 -12.81 28.88 -12.34
CA ALA A 390 -11.89 29.03 -13.47
C ALA A 390 -10.73 28.01 -13.40
N ARG A 391 -10.14 27.75 -12.22
CA ARG A 391 -9.15 26.70 -11.99
C ARG A 391 -9.70 25.31 -12.28
N ALA A 392 -10.96 25.03 -11.96
CA ALA A 392 -11.66 23.79 -12.31
C ALA A 392 -11.96 23.66 -13.82
N GLY A 393 -11.66 24.68 -14.63
CA GLY A 393 -11.89 24.70 -16.07
C GLY A 393 -13.31 25.06 -16.50
N LEU A 394 -14.19 25.47 -15.57
CA LEU A 394 -15.61 25.76 -15.82
C LEU A 394 -15.87 26.92 -16.79
N HIS A 395 -14.90 27.82 -16.98
CA HIS A 395 -14.92 28.88 -17.99
C HIS A 395 -14.72 28.37 -19.42
N ARG A 396 -14.28 27.13 -19.62
CA ARG A 396 -14.02 26.48 -20.91
C ARG A 396 -15.08 25.43 -21.25
N GLY A 397 -15.55 24.67 -20.25
CA GLY A 397 -16.50 23.61 -20.42
C GLY A 397 -17.14 23.21 -19.11
N ARG A 398 -18.41 22.84 -19.12
CA ARG A 398 -19.19 22.49 -17.93
C ARG A 398 -19.89 21.15 -18.03
N PHE A 399 -19.83 20.49 -19.19
CA PHE A 399 -20.52 19.23 -19.44
C PHE A 399 -19.56 18.04 -19.38
N ILE A 400 -20.10 16.93 -18.95
CA ILE A 400 -19.39 15.64 -18.77
C ILE A 400 -19.68 14.79 -20.00
N ASP A 401 -18.65 14.11 -20.50
CA ASP A 401 -18.76 13.04 -21.47
C ASP A 401 -19.22 11.77 -20.75
N LEU A 402 -20.46 11.34 -20.99
CA LEU A 402 -21.03 10.17 -20.35
C LEU A 402 -20.35 8.87 -20.77
N ASP A 403 -19.81 8.80 -21.98
CA ASP A 403 -19.12 7.61 -22.52
C ASP A 403 -17.74 7.41 -21.85
N ALA A 404 -17.16 8.48 -21.29
CA ALA A 404 -15.89 8.40 -20.59
C ALA A 404 -16.01 7.83 -19.15
N VAL A 405 -17.20 7.84 -18.56
CA VAL A 405 -17.42 7.41 -17.18
C VAL A 405 -17.01 5.95 -16.97
N ASP A 406 -17.40 5.04 -17.87
CA ASP A 406 -17.14 3.61 -17.78
C ASP A 406 -15.65 3.23 -17.89
N ALA A 407 -14.88 4.07 -18.57
CA ALA A 407 -13.43 3.81 -18.75
C ALA A 407 -12.61 4.21 -17.53
N ILE A 408 -13.15 5.10 -16.67
CA ILE A 408 -12.40 5.72 -15.57
C ILE A 408 -12.88 5.21 -14.21
N VAL A 409 -14.21 5.27 -13.96
CA VAL A 409 -14.77 5.00 -12.63
C VAL A 409 -14.72 3.52 -12.31
N GLY A 410 -14.07 3.15 -11.19
CA GLY A 410 -13.99 1.77 -10.73
C GLY A 410 -13.21 0.86 -11.67
N ASN A 411 -12.25 1.35 -12.43
CA ASN A 411 -11.45 0.54 -13.33
C ASN A 411 -10.55 -0.44 -12.55
N ARG A 412 -10.03 -1.44 -13.24
CA ARG A 412 -9.28 -2.54 -12.63
C ARG A 412 -8.02 -2.08 -11.86
N SER A 413 -7.32 -1.08 -12.37
CA SER A 413 -6.10 -0.58 -11.72
C SER A 413 -6.44 0.16 -10.42
N HIS A 414 -7.50 0.95 -10.41
CA HIS A 414 -7.98 1.63 -9.21
C HIS A 414 -8.43 0.63 -8.12
N LEU A 415 -9.20 -0.40 -8.51
CA LEU A 415 -9.65 -1.45 -7.59
C LEU A 415 -8.47 -2.25 -7.03
N ALA A 416 -7.50 -2.60 -7.86
CA ALA A 416 -6.30 -3.32 -7.41
C ALA A 416 -5.47 -2.51 -6.42
N PHE A 417 -5.33 -1.20 -6.66
CA PHE A 417 -4.65 -0.31 -5.71
C PHE A 417 -5.41 -0.22 -4.37
N ALA A 418 -6.74 -0.14 -4.40
CA ALA A 418 -7.56 -0.14 -3.18
C ALA A 418 -7.40 -1.45 -2.38
N ASP A 419 -7.37 -2.61 -3.05
CA ASP A 419 -7.10 -3.92 -2.42
C ASP A 419 -5.69 -3.95 -1.80
N SER A 420 -4.67 -3.41 -2.50
CA SER A 420 -3.31 -3.28 -1.97
C SER A 420 -3.25 -2.38 -0.73
N ALA A 421 -3.91 -1.23 -0.77
CA ALA A 421 -3.97 -0.32 0.39
C ALA A 421 -4.65 -0.98 1.59
N ALA A 422 -5.78 -1.69 1.38
CA ALA A 422 -6.45 -2.42 2.43
C ALA A 422 -5.56 -3.50 3.05
N ALA A 423 -4.89 -4.31 2.23
CA ALA A 423 -4.00 -5.37 2.69
C ALA A 423 -2.82 -4.81 3.52
N ARG A 424 -2.17 -3.75 3.06
CA ARG A 424 -1.02 -3.13 3.77
C ARG A 424 -1.42 -2.41 5.05
N SER A 425 -2.69 -2.01 5.18
CA SER A 425 -3.17 -1.31 6.37
C SER A 425 -3.52 -2.24 7.53
N ILE A 426 -3.73 -3.55 7.30
CA ILE A 426 -4.09 -4.48 8.37
C ILE A 426 -3.08 -4.40 9.50
N THR A 427 -3.58 -4.12 10.69
CA THR A 427 -2.76 -3.88 11.89
C THR A 427 -3.11 -4.91 12.96
N LEU A 428 -2.09 -5.52 13.56
CA LEU A 428 -2.21 -6.53 14.62
C LEU A 428 -1.55 -5.99 15.90
N PRO A 429 -2.27 -5.25 16.75
CA PRO A 429 -1.71 -4.75 18.01
C PRO A 429 -1.36 -5.87 18.99
N ARG A 430 -2.13 -6.97 18.97
CA ARG A 430 -2.01 -8.02 19.99
C ARG A 430 -2.33 -9.39 19.41
N ASP A 431 -1.46 -10.38 19.69
CA ASP A 431 -1.68 -11.80 19.40
C ASP A 431 -0.93 -12.67 20.43
N ARG A 432 -1.36 -12.59 21.71
CA ARG A 432 -0.79 -13.36 22.81
C ARG A 432 -1.13 -14.84 22.70
N ASP A 433 -2.26 -15.16 22.11
CA ASP A 433 -2.79 -16.51 21.96
C ASP A 433 -2.23 -17.20 20.71
N ALA A 434 -1.43 -16.50 19.90
CA ALA A 434 -0.86 -16.96 18.63
C ALA A 434 -1.93 -17.56 17.69
N LEU A 435 -3.09 -16.89 17.57
CA LEU A 435 -4.20 -17.36 16.73
C LEU A 435 -4.05 -16.94 15.25
N ILE A 436 -3.15 -16.00 14.95
CA ILE A 436 -2.95 -15.53 13.57
C ILE A 436 -1.55 -15.94 13.08
N PRO A 437 -1.45 -16.63 11.93
CA PRO A 437 -2.54 -17.07 11.06
C PRO A 437 -3.32 -18.25 11.67
N ILE A 438 -4.64 -18.33 11.36
CA ILE A 438 -5.47 -19.45 11.80
C ILE A 438 -4.93 -20.75 11.21
N ASP A 439 -4.67 -21.74 12.07
CA ASP A 439 -4.25 -23.07 11.62
C ASP A 439 -5.46 -23.87 11.13
N THR A 440 -5.72 -23.82 9.83
CA THR A 440 -6.84 -24.51 9.19
C THR A 440 -6.70 -26.04 9.16
N ALA A 441 -5.57 -26.60 9.64
CA ALA A 441 -5.42 -28.04 9.83
C ALA A 441 -5.97 -28.54 11.18
N THR A 442 -6.11 -27.64 12.16
CA THR A 442 -6.57 -27.97 13.52
C THR A 442 -7.89 -27.29 13.88
N VAL A 443 -8.30 -26.24 13.17
CA VAL A 443 -9.57 -25.53 13.34
C VAL A 443 -10.56 -26.04 12.29
N ASP A 444 -11.42 -26.97 12.65
CA ASP A 444 -12.47 -27.50 11.77
C ASP A 444 -13.76 -26.67 11.85
N ARG A 445 -14.11 -26.21 13.06
CA ARG A 445 -15.34 -25.48 13.36
C ARG A 445 -15.07 -24.05 13.79
N LEU A 446 -15.46 -23.11 12.92
CA LEU A 446 -15.34 -21.68 13.18
C LEU A 446 -16.71 -21.08 13.53
N LEU A 447 -16.84 -20.43 14.70
CA LEU A 447 -17.99 -19.59 15.03
C LEU A 447 -17.65 -18.14 14.70
N SER A 448 -18.38 -17.51 13.78
CA SER A 448 -18.27 -16.09 13.47
C SER A 448 -19.46 -15.31 14.00
N VAL A 449 -19.21 -14.43 14.98
CA VAL A 449 -20.21 -13.52 15.55
C VAL A 449 -19.98 -12.13 14.96
N VAL A 450 -20.93 -11.63 14.18
CA VAL A 450 -20.87 -10.33 13.51
C VAL A 450 -21.70 -9.33 14.27
N PHE A 451 -21.05 -8.32 14.86
CA PHE A 451 -21.74 -7.18 15.45
C PHE A 451 -21.81 -6.03 14.45
N SER A 452 -23.03 -5.62 14.09
CA SER A 452 -23.26 -4.51 13.17
C SER A 452 -24.57 -3.79 13.46
N ARG A 453 -24.77 -2.61 12.86
CA ARG A 453 -26.11 -1.98 12.84
C ARG A 453 -27.03 -2.76 11.89
N ARG A 454 -28.33 -2.76 12.16
CA ARG A 454 -29.32 -3.43 11.27
C ARG A 454 -29.31 -2.89 9.84
N SER A 455 -28.84 -1.66 9.63
CA SER A 455 -28.70 -1.06 8.31
C SER A 455 -27.50 -1.56 7.51
N ASP A 456 -26.54 -2.25 8.15
CA ASP A 456 -25.30 -2.70 7.52
C ASP A 456 -25.45 -4.13 6.99
N ALA A 457 -26.27 -4.28 5.95
CA ALA A 457 -26.66 -5.59 5.38
C ALA A 457 -25.49 -6.40 4.79
N VAL A 458 -24.32 -5.77 4.55
CA VAL A 458 -23.13 -6.41 3.96
C VAL A 458 -22.04 -6.71 4.99
N ALA A 459 -22.26 -6.38 6.26
CA ALA A 459 -21.30 -6.67 7.33
C ALA A 459 -21.03 -8.18 7.42
N GLY A 460 -19.78 -8.59 7.38
CA GLY A 460 -19.33 -9.98 7.40
C GLY A 460 -19.42 -10.74 6.08
N ARG A 461 -20.13 -10.22 5.07
CA ARG A 461 -20.38 -10.96 3.83
C ARG A 461 -19.09 -11.34 3.10
N ASP A 462 -18.26 -10.35 2.77
CA ASP A 462 -17.06 -10.58 1.98
C ASP A 462 -15.98 -11.31 2.81
N PHE A 463 -15.93 -11.08 4.12
CA PHE A 463 -15.10 -11.86 5.03
C PHE A 463 -15.47 -13.34 5.01
N HIS A 464 -16.78 -13.66 5.15
CA HIS A 464 -17.25 -15.05 5.14
C HIS A 464 -17.04 -15.74 3.79
N LEU A 465 -17.21 -15.04 2.67
CA LEU A 465 -16.96 -15.60 1.33
C LEU A 465 -15.50 -16.03 1.16
N GLU A 466 -14.55 -15.26 1.70
CA GLU A 466 -13.13 -15.58 1.64
C GLU A 466 -12.75 -16.73 2.60
N VAL A 467 -13.28 -16.76 3.83
CA VAL A 467 -12.87 -17.76 4.85
C VAL A 467 -13.59 -19.09 4.74
N ALA A 468 -14.86 -19.14 4.28
CA ALA A 468 -15.68 -20.33 4.27
C ALA A 468 -15.04 -21.57 3.60
N PRO A 469 -14.28 -21.46 2.50
CA PRO A 469 -13.67 -22.64 1.86
C PRO A 469 -12.62 -23.37 2.72
N TYR A 470 -12.16 -22.77 3.81
CA TYR A 470 -11.06 -23.31 4.64
C TYR A 470 -11.52 -24.08 5.86
N PHE A 471 -12.82 -24.05 6.20
CA PHE A 471 -13.37 -24.68 7.40
C PHE A 471 -14.43 -25.73 7.04
N GLN A 472 -14.45 -26.84 7.78
CA GLN A 472 -15.48 -27.87 7.58
C GLN A 472 -16.86 -27.35 8.00
N GLN A 473 -16.91 -26.50 9.04
CA GLN A 473 -18.12 -25.85 9.52
C GLN A 473 -17.87 -24.39 9.86
N LEU A 474 -18.64 -23.49 9.23
CA LEU A 474 -18.67 -22.07 9.56
C LEU A 474 -20.07 -21.71 10.05
N ASP A 475 -20.21 -21.52 11.37
CA ASP A 475 -21.42 -21.02 11.99
C ASP A 475 -21.38 -19.49 12.04
N THR A 476 -22.40 -18.82 11.49
CA THR A 476 -22.44 -17.36 11.41
C THR A 476 -23.66 -16.79 12.14
N VAL A 477 -23.45 -15.83 13.04
CA VAL A 477 -24.52 -15.18 13.80
C VAL A 477 -24.34 -13.67 13.77
N TRP A 478 -25.42 -12.95 13.42
CA TRP A 478 -25.45 -11.48 13.43
C TRP A 478 -26.14 -10.98 14.69
N VAL A 479 -25.48 -10.05 15.39
CA VAL A 479 -25.97 -9.35 16.57
C VAL A 479 -25.89 -7.84 16.36
N ASN A 480 -26.69 -7.07 17.10
CA ASN A 480 -26.76 -5.61 16.96
C ASN A 480 -27.15 -4.96 18.30
N TYR A 481 -27.23 -3.63 18.37
CA TYR A 481 -27.59 -2.88 19.59
C TYR A 481 -28.93 -3.29 20.23
N GLY A 482 -29.84 -3.89 19.49
CA GLY A 482 -31.14 -4.36 19.99
C GLY A 482 -31.19 -5.86 20.28
N THR A 483 -30.05 -6.57 20.24
CA THR A 483 -29.99 -8.01 20.53
C THR A 483 -30.26 -8.26 22.02
N HIS A 484 -31.18 -9.17 22.27
CA HIS A 484 -31.57 -9.52 23.66
C HIS A 484 -30.40 -10.23 24.38
N PRO A 485 -30.11 -9.90 25.67
CA PRO A 485 -29.02 -10.50 26.43
C PRO A 485 -28.99 -12.03 26.44
N ALA A 486 -30.13 -12.70 26.53
CA ALA A 486 -30.23 -14.17 26.48
C ALA A 486 -29.71 -14.80 25.17
N THR A 487 -29.60 -14.03 24.08
CA THR A 487 -28.98 -14.50 22.84
C THR A 487 -27.49 -14.78 23.05
N TYR A 488 -26.82 -13.98 23.84
CA TYR A 488 -25.40 -14.15 24.17
C TYR A 488 -25.16 -15.41 25.04
N ASP A 489 -26.15 -15.86 25.82
CA ASP A 489 -26.05 -17.13 26.55
C ASP A 489 -26.11 -18.32 25.58
N SER A 490 -26.95 -18.22 24.56
CA SER A 490 -27.00 -19.25 23.48
C SER A 490 -25.72 -19.26 22.66
N LEU A 491 -25.15 -18.08 22.40
CA LEU A 491 -23.85 -17.97 21.69
C LEU A 491 -22.71 -18.58 22.50
N ALA A 492 -22.73 -18.48 23.83
CA ALA A 492 -21.74 -19.13 24.68
C ALA A 492 -21.76 -20.66 24.54
N VAL A 493 -22.94 -21.24 24.42
CA VAL A 493 -23.09 -22.70 24.17
C VAL A 493 -22.56 -23.10 22.79
N LEU A 494 -22.77 -22.26 21.76
CA LEU A 494 -22.18 -22.50 20.43
C LEU A 494 -20.66 -22.39 20.48
N ALA A 495 -20.13 -21.40 21.19
CA ALA A 495 -18.67 -21.20 21.36
C ALA A 495 -18.01 -22.38 22.11
N ASP A 496 -18.74 -23.08 23.01
CA ASP A 496 -18.23 -24.27 23.67
C ASP A 496 -17.96 -25.44 22.70
N SER A 497 -18.64 -25.45 21.56
CA SER A 497 -18.49 -26.47 20.52
C SER A 497 -17.66 -26.05 19.31
N ALA A 498 -17.21 -24.82 19.26
CA ALA A 498 -16.34 -24.28 18.22
C ALA A 498 -14.87 -24.39 18.62
N ASP A 499 -14.00 -24.65 17.65
CA ASP A 499 -12.55 -24.66 17.87
C ASP A 499 -11.99 -23.24 18.01
N LEU A 500 -12.61 -22.26 17.32
CA LEU A 500 -12.27 -20.84 17.36
C LEU A 500 -13.53 -19.98 17.22
N THR A 501 -13.63 -18.92 18.02
CA THR A 501 -14.67 -17.89 17.87
C THR A 501 -14.04 -16.60 17.33
N VAL A 502 -14.55 -16.09 16.21
CA VAL A 502 -14.18 -14.80 15.61
C VAL A 502 -15.29 -13.80 15.88
N ILE A 503 -14.97 -12.70 16.54
CA ILE A 503 -15.90 -11.60 16.84
C ILE A 503 -15.56 -10.43 15.90
N SER A 504 -16.39 -10.22 14.89
CA SER A 504 -16.23 -9.15 13.90
C SER A 504 -17.10 -7.95 14.26
N VAL A 505 -16.47 -6.81 14.60
CA VAL A 505 -17.15 -5.61 15.10
C VAL A 505 -17.18 -4.50 14.05
N TYR A 506 -18.36 -4.20 13.50
CA TYR A 506 -18.58 -3.19 12.47
C TYR A 506 -19.14 -1.90 13.09
N VAL A 507 -18.27 -1.12 13.74
CA VAL A 507 -18.62 0.17 14.37
C VAL A 507 -17.70 1.25 13.80
N SER A 508 -18.28 2.20 13.06
CA SER A 508 -17.56 3.32 12.46
C SER A 508 -18.23 4.64 12.84
N PRO A 509 -17.47 5.76 12.83
CA PRO A 509 -18.02 7.10 13.01
C PRO A 509 -19.18 7.36 12.04
N ARG A 510 -20.27 7.91 12.54
CA ARG A 510 -21.43 8.27 11.75
C ARG A 510 -22.09 9.51 12.31
N ALA A 511 -22.34 10.49 11.46
CA ALA A 511 -23.04 11.72 11.82
C ALA A 511 -24.35 11.45 12.57
N GLY A 512 -24.52 12.06 13.72
CA GLY A 512 -25.70 11.91 14.57
C GLY A 512 -25.82 10.59 15.34
N ALA A 513 -24.78 9.75 15.35
CA ALA A 513 -24.80 8.46 16.05
C ALA A 513 -24.45 8.57 17.56
N GLY A 514 -23.65 9.56 17.93
CA GLY A 514 -23.27 9.87 19.32
C GLY A 514 -22.37 8.84 20.02
N THR A 515 -22.13 7.66 19.43
CA THR A 515 -21.26 6.63 20.01
C THR A 515 -20.56 5.80 18.95
N VAL A 516 -19.33 5.38 19.26
CA VAL A 516 -18.52 4.41 18.51
C VAL A 516 -18.18 3.17 19.34
N GLY A 517 -18.81 2.96 20.49
CA GLY A 517 -18.62 1.80 21.37
C GLY A 517 -19.57 0.64 21.05
N VAL A 518 -19.35 -0.48 21.72
CA VAL A 518 -20.24 -1.67 21.67
C VAL A 518 -21.18 -1.69 22.88
N PRO A 519 -22.32 -2.39 22.80
CA PRO A 519 -23.21 -2.54 23.96
C PRO A 519 -22.61 -3.48 25.00
N GLU A 520 -22.87 -3.19 26.28
CA GLU A 520 -22.38 -3.95 27.43
C GLU A 520 -22.63 -5.49 27.30
N PRO A 521 -23.79 -6.00 26.81
CA PRO A 521 -23.97 -7.44 26.70
C PRO A 521 -23.00 -8.12 25.72
N LEU A 522 -22.53 -7.44 24.66
CA LEU A 522 -21.50 -7.96 23.77
C LEU A 522 -20.14 -7.96 24.48
N ALA A 523 -19.80 -6.87 25.18
CA ALA A 523 -18.56 -6.78 25.93
C ALA A 523 -18.49 -7.87 27.02
N ALA A 524 -19.55 -8.07 27.78
CA ALA A 524 -19.65 -9.15 28.78
C ALA A 524 -19.55 -10.55 28.16
N TYR A 525 -20.13 -10.78 26.98
CA TYR A 525 -20.01 -12.04 26.27
C TYR A 525 -18.56 -12.36 25.87
N VAL A 526 -17.85 -11.41 25.25
CA VAL A 526 -16.46 -11.61 24.83
C VAL A 526 -15.56 -11.84 26.06
N ASN A 527 -15.69 -11.00 27.09
CA ASN A 527 -14.90 -11.14 28.33
C ASN A 527 -15.17 -12.48 29.04
N ARG A 528 -16.39 -13.02 28.97
CA ARG A 528 -16.74 -14.36 29.50
C ARG A 528 -16.02 -15.48 28.70
N LEU A 529 -15.93 -15.37 27.37
CA LEU A 529 -15.19 -16.35 26.55
C LEU A 529 -13.71 -16.37 26.93
N VAL A 530 -13.12 -15.18 27.04
CA VAL A 530 -11.72 -15.03 27.44
C VAL A 530 -11.47 -15.61 28.84
N ALA A 531 -12.32 -15.28 29.82
CA ALA A 531 -12.21 -15.82 31.19
C ALA A 531 -12.38 -17.34 31.25
N ALA A 532 -13.14 -17.94 30.33
CA ALA A 532 -13.31 -19.38 30.20
C ALA A 532 -12.17 -20.06 29.43
N GLY A 533 -11.15 -19.33 28.98
CA GLY A 533 -10.03 -19.84 28.18
C GLY A 533 -10.45 -20.35 26.80
N ARG A 534 -11.55 -19.83 26.22
CA ARG A 534 -11.99 -20.19 24.88
C ARG A 534 -11.19 -19.38 23.84
N PRO A 535 -10.64 -20.03 22.79
CA PRO A 535 -9.94 -19.32 21.73
C PRO A 535 -10.86 -18.26 21.08
N CYS A 536 -10.45 -16.98 21.18
CA CYS A 536 -11.26 -15.86 20.74
C CYS A 536 -10.40 -14.80 20.06
N LEU A 537 -10.75 -14.48 18.81
CA LEU A 537 -10.14 -13.41 18.00
C LEU A 537 -11.16 -12.28 17.83
N VAL A 538 -10.78 -11.05 18.18
CA VAL A 538 -11.58 -9.85 17.92
C VAL A 538 -11.04 -9.10 16.72
N LEU A 539 -11.89 -8.85 15.71
CA LEU A 539 -11.61 -8.07 14.51
C LEU A 539 -12.38 -6.75 14.55
N SER A 540 -11.68 -5.62 14.57
CA SER A 540 -12.30 -4.31 14.43
C SER A 540 -12.38 -3.89 12.95
N PHE A 541 -13.59 -3.77 12.44
CA PHE A 541 -13.92 -3.20 11.13
C PHE A 541 -14.41 -1.75 11.24
N GLY A 542 -13.73 -0.94 12.04
CA GLY A 542 -14.08 0.47 12.27
C GLY A 542 -13.31 1.05 13.43
N ASN A 543 -13.99 1.33 14.56
CA ASN A 543 -13.40 1.93 15.75
C ASN A 543 -12.20 1.08 16.26
N PRO A 544 -10.98 1.63 16.30
CA PRO A 544 -9.80 0.89 16.74
C PRO A 544 -9.69 0.76 18.28
N TYR A 545 -10.45 1.52 19.05
CA TYR A 545 -10.31 1.64 20.52
C TYR A 545 -11.06 0.58 21.32
N LEU A 546 -11.57 -0.50 20.67
CA LEU A 546 -12.41 -1.52 21.31
C LEU A 546 -11.67 -2.37 22.37
N LEU A 547 -10.34 -2.28 22.48
CA LEU A 547 -9.61 -2.95 23.57
C LEU A 547 -10.04 -2.47 24.97
N THR A 548 -10.63 -1.29 25.10
CA THR A 548 -11.22 -0.81 26.35
C THR A 548 -12.44 -1.63 26.77
N ASP A 549 -13.21 -2.13 25.79
CA ASP A 549 -14.36 -3.01 26.02
C ASP A 549 -13.94 -4.47 26.25
N PHE A 550 -12.78 -4.89 25.68
CA PHE A 550 -12.24 -6.25 25.71
C PHE A 550 -10.80 -6.29 26.22
N PRO A 551 -10.49 -5.85 27.44
CA PRO A 551 -9.13 -5.59 27.91
C PRO A 551 -8.24 -6.81 27.94
N ASP A 552 -8.79 -8.00 28.18
CA ASP A 552 -8.06 -9.25 28.37
C ASP A 552 -8.04 -10.14 27.12
N VAL A 553 -8.68 -9.72 26.00
CA VAL A 553 -8.64 -10.50 24.77
C VAL A 553 -7.19 -10.69 24.31
N GLY A 554 -6.82 -11.97 24.04
CA GLY A 554 -5.44 -12.31 23.68
C GLY A 554 -5.08 -11.91 22.25
N THR A 555 -6.04 -12.00 21.29
CA THR A 555 -5.81 -11.66 19.88
C THR A 555 -6.76 -10.58 19.42
N TYR A 556 -6.21 -9.44 18.98
CA TYR A 556 -6.95 -8.27 18.50
C TYR A 556 -6.32 -7.72 17.21
N MET A 557 -7.12 -7.64 16.12
CA MET A 557 -6.69 -7.14 14.83
C MET A 557 -7.61 -6.02 14.33
N ILE A 558 -7.06 -5.02 13.64
CA ILE A 558 -7.77 -3.85 13.12
C ILE A 558 -7.71 -3.87 11.58
N ALA A 559 -8.87 -3.86 10.93
CA ALA A 559 -9.05 -3.72 9.49
C ALA A 559 -9.52 -2.32 9.08
N TRP A 560 -9.63 -1.39 10.06
CA TRP A 560 -9.95 0.04 9.95
C TRP A 560 -11.35 0.36 9.44
N GLY A 561 -11.94 -0.44 8.56
CA GLY A 561 -13.26 -0.20 8.00
C GLY A 561 -14.04 -1.45 7.64
N GLY A 562 -15.37 -1.32 7.47
CA GLY A 562 -16.28 -2.43 7.19
C GLY A 562 -16.59 -2.64 5.70
N ARG A 563 -15.91 -1.93 4.78
CA ARG A 563 -16.11 -2.08 3.34
C ARG A 563 -15.54 -3.40 2.83
N GLU A 564 -15.99 -3.84 1.65
CA GLU A 564 -15.59 -5.09 1.01
C GLU A 564 -14.07 -5.29 0.93
N VAL A 565 -13.31 -4.25 0.57
CA VAL A 565 -11.84 -4.31 0.47
C VAL A 565 -11.19 -4.64 1.82
N SER A 566 -11.67 -4.02 2.91
CA SER A 566 -11.16 -4.30 4.26
C SER A 566 -11.56 -5.69 4.77
N GLN A 567 -12.77 -6.15 4.43
CA GLN A 567 -13.23 -7.49 4.79
C GLN A 567 -12.38 -8.57 4.11
N ARG A 568 -12.12 -8.45 2.79
CA ARG A 568 -11.24 -9.37 2.05
C ARG A 568 -9.81 -9.33 2.60
N ALA A 569 -9.29 -8.14 2.85
CA ALA A 569 -7.94 -7.98 3.39
C ALA A 569 -7.78 -8.64 4.78
N ALA A 570 -8.76 -8.45 5.67
CA ALA A 570 -8.78 -9.10 7.00
C ALA A 570 -8.87 -10.62 6.89
N ALA A 571 -9.72 -11.15 6.00
CA ALA A 571 -9.86 -12.58 5.78
C ALA A 571 -8.52 -13.21 5.32
N ARG A 572 -7.87 -12.62 4.33
CA ARG A 572 -6.58 -13.09 3.83
C ARG A 572 -5.47 -13.00 4.88
N ALA A 573 -5.51 -11.95 5.71
CA ALA A 573 -4.55 -11.78 6.80
C ALA A 573 -4.72 -12.85 7.89
N VAL A 574 -5.95 -13.12 8.34
CA VAL A 574 -6.19 -14.16 9.37
C VAL A 574 -5.92 -15.59 8.86
N LEU A 575 -6.03 -15.82 7.55
CA LEU A 575 -5.67 -17.09 6.91
C LEU A 575 -4.16 -17.20 6.62
N GLY A 576 -3.38 -16.14 6.83
CA GLY A 576 -1.96 -16.11 6.49
C GLY A 576 -1.69 -16.10 4.98
N GLU A 577 -2.62 -15.63 4.16
CA GLU A 577 -2.47 -15.48 2.71
C GLU A 577 -1.89 -14.11 2.32
N SER A 578 -1.88 -13.15 3.23
CA SER A 578 -1.36 -11.81 3.06
C SER A 578 -0.54 -11.42 4.29
N PRO A 579 0.60 -10.72 4.13
CA PRO A 579 1.37 -10.24 5.26
C PRO A 579 0.57 -9.21 6.08
N ILE A 580 0.85 -9.14 7.39
CA ILE A 580 0.39 -8.07 8.26
C ILE A 580 1.56 -7.12 8.48
N SER A 581 1.39 -5.86 8.03
CA SER A 581 2.48 -4.88 8.03
C SER A 581 2.08 -3.49 8.53
N GLY A 582 0.80 -3.23 8.76
CA GLY A 582 0.30 -1.97 9.28
C GLY A 582 0.69 -1.76 10.74
N TRP A 583 0.92 -0.52 11.12
CA TRP A 583 1.13 -0.09 12.52
C TRP A 583 0.00 0.79 13.01
N LEU A 584 -0.02 1.05 14.32
CA LEU A 584 -0.97 1.96 14.92
C LEU A 584 -0.57 3.43 14.60
N PRO A 585 -1.36 4.19 13.84
CA PRO A 585 -1.15 5.63 13.67
C PRO A 585 -1.70 6.43 14.87
N ILE A 586 -2.19 5.72 15.87
CA ILE A 586 -2.80 6.22 17.11
C ILE A 586 -2.40 5.33 18.28
N SER A 587 -2.40 5.88 19.47
CA SER A 587 -2.30 5.12 20.72
C SER A 587 -3.63 4.46 21.07
N LEU A 588 -3.60 3.28 21.70
CA LEU A 588 -4.76 2.57 22.28
C LEU A 588 -4.59 2.51 23.80
N PRO A 589 -4.87 3.61 24.54
CA PRO A 589 -4.63 3.64 25.98
C PRO A 589 -5.52 2.67 26.75
N PRO A 590 -5.01 2.01 27.82
CA PRO A 590 -3.63 2.06 28.31
C PRO A 590 -2.71 1.00 27.68
N PHE A 591 -3.13 0.31 26.60
CA PHE A 591 -2.56 -0.95 26.14
C PHE A 591 -1.38 -0.81 25.16
N HIS A 592 -1.49 0.11 24.18
CA HIS A 592 -0.54 0.25 23.07
C HIS A 592 -0.27 1.72 22.75
N ARG A 593 0.93 2.00 22.21
CA ARG A 593 1.33 3.33 21.74
C ARG A 593 1.27 3.39 20.21
N ALA A 594 1.16 4.60 19.68
CA ALA A 594 1.35 4.85 18.26
C ALA A 594 2.72 4.31 17.80
N GLY A 595 2.76 3.74 16.61
CA GLY A 595 3.94 3.09 16.05
C GLY A 595 4.08 1.60 16.41
N GLU A 596 3.29 1.08 17.35
CA GLU A 596 3.26 -0.35 17.66
C GLU A 596 2.43 -1.15 16.65
N GLY A 597 2.70 -2.45 16.56
CA GLY A 597 2.01 -3.42 15.72
C GLY A 597 2.92 -4.63 15.45
N LEU A 598 2.34 -5.82 15.57
CA LEU A 598 3.04 -7.06 15.26
C LEU A 598 3.10 -7.22 13.74
N ARG A 599 4.26 -7.60 13.23
CA ARG A 599 4.44 -7.95 11.82
C ARG A 599 4.35 -9.45 11.66
N LEU A 600 3.54 -9.89 10.70
CA LEU A 600 3.48 -11.28 10.27
C LEU A 600 3.81 -11.34 8.78
N PRO A 601 5.09 -11.49 8.43
CA PRO A 601 5.52 -11.64 7.05
C PRO A 601 5.08 -13.02 6.54
N VAL A 602 4.46 -13.05 5.38
CA VAL A 602 4.03 -14.27 4.69
C VAL A 602 4.32 -14.13 3.19
N LEU A 603 4.62 -15.25 2.53
CA LEU A 603 4.75 -15.29 1.08
C LEU A 603 3.45 -15.84 0.46
N GLY A 604 2.50 -14.94 0.21
CA GLY A 604 1.21 -15.24 -0.41
C GLY A 604 1.27 -15.29 -1.95
N LYS A 605 0.14 -15.63 -2.61
CA LYS A 605 -0.02 -15.48 -4.07
C LYS A 605 -0.74 -14.19 -4.42
N ALA A 606 -0.42 -13.58 -5.57
CA ALA A 606 -1.16 -12.45 -6.11
C ALA A 606 -1.24 -12.49 -7.65
N THR A 607 -2.27 -11.85 -8.19
CA THR A 607 -2.26 -11.38 -9.56
C THR A 607 -1.31 -10.18 -9.70
N PRO A 608 -0.74 -9.92 -10.87
CA PRO A 608 0.17 -8.77 -11.05
C PRO A 608 -0.44 -7.45 -10.61
N GLY A 609 -1.70 -7.18 -10.96
CA GLY A 609 -2.39 -5.94 -10.62
C GLY A 609 -2.56 -5.71 -9.10
N GLU A 610 -2.72 -6.78 -8.29
CA GLU A 610 -2.83 -6.67 -6.82
C GLU A 610 -1.55 -6.18 -6.14
N VAL A 611 -0.43 -6.25 -6.83
CA VAL A 611 0.88 -5.78 -6.32
C VAL A 611 1.47 -4.67 -7.17
N GLY A 612 0.63 -3.93 -7.92
CA GLY A 612 1.06 -2.81 -8.75
C GLY A 612 2.02 -3.20 -9.88
N MET A 613 1.80 -4.37 -10.51
CA MET A 613 2.57 -4.83 -11.66
C MET A 613 1.69 -5.03 -12.89
N SER A 614 2.25 -4.80 -14.08
CA SER A 614 1.60 -5.02 -15.35
C SER A 614 1.63 -6.51 -15.75
N ALA A 615 0.47 -7.07 -16.07
CA ALA A 615 0.37 -8.43 -16.61
C ALA A 615 1.11 -8.57 -17.96
N ASP A 616 1.02 -7.56 -18.83
CA ASP A 616 1.73 -7.51 -20.11
C ASP A 616 3.25 -7.38 -19.89
N GLY A 617 3.67 -6.62 -18.86
CA GLY A 617 5.07 -6.54 -18.45
C GLY A 617 5.62 -7.89 -18.04
N LEU A 618 4.90 -8.67 -17.24
CA LEU A 618 5.29 -10.02 -16.84
C LEU A 618 5.21 -11.04 -17.99
N ALA A 619 4.29 -10.89 -18.95
CA ALA A 619 4.26 -11.70 -20.16
C ALA A 619 5.50 -11.43 -21.03
N ARG A 620 6.00 -10.19 -21.06
CA ARG A 620 7.29 -9.88 -21.70
C ARG A 620 8.46 -10.58 -21.01
N VAL A 621 8.46 -10.69 -19.69
CA VAL A 621 9.47 -11.47 -18.93
C VAL A 621 9.47 -12.93 -19.38
N ASP A 622 8.28 -13.55 -19.48
CA ASP A 622 8.14 -14.92 -19.99
C ASP A 622 8.74 -15.06 -21.40
N SER A 623 8.43 -14.12 -22.30
CA SER A 623 8.94 -14.13 -23.69
C SER A 623 10.46 -13.98 -23.77
N ILE A 624 11.10 -13.25 -22.87
CA ILE A 624 12.56 -13.11 -22.81
C ILE A 624 13.22 -14.45 -22.48
N ILE A 625 12.66 -15.22 -21.54
CA ILE A 625 13.16 -16.55 -21.19
C ILE A 625 12.95 -17.53 -22.35
N GLU A 626 11.76 -17.55 -22.94
CA GLU A 626 11.43 -18.42 -24.07
C GLU A 626 12.34 -18.16 -25.30
N ALA A 627 12.62 -16.89 -25.58
CA ALA A 627 13.55 -16.48 -26.62
C ALA A 627 14.99 -16.93 -26.34
N ALA A 628 15.44 -16.83 -25.07
CA ALA A 628 16.78 -17.29 -24.67
C ALA A 628 16.94 -18.81 -24.80
N ILE A 629 15.89 -19.58 -24.47
CA ILE A 629 15.87 -21.04 -24.67
C ILE A 629 15.94 -21.36 -26.20
N ALA A 630 15.13 -20.67 -27.01
CA ALA A 630 15.13 -20.84 -28.47
C ALA A 630 16.49 -20.45 -29.09
N ASP A 631 17.19 -19.46 -28.53
CA ASP A 631 18.57 -19.11 -28.96
C ASP A 631 19.65 -20.01 -28.33
N SER A 632 19.29 -21.08 -27.66
CA SER A 632 20.24 -22.02 -27.03
C SER A 632 21.13 -21.37 -25.95
N ALA A 633 20.63 -20.37 -25.20
CA ALA A 633 21.35 -19.79 -24.07
C ALA A 633 21.32 -20.71 -22.83
N THR A 634 20.25 -21.51 -22.69
CA THR A 634 20.04 -22.51 -21.64
C THR A 634 18.97 -23.52 -22.11
N PRO A 635 19.00 -24.80 -21.70
CA PRO A 635 17.96 -25.76 -22.07
C PRO A 635 16.60 -25.44 -21.38
N GLY A 636 16.64 -24.79 -20.23
CA GLY A 636 15.47 -24.37 -19.50
C GLY A 636 15.82 -23.42 -18.38
N ALA A 637 14.79 -22.88 -17.73
CA ALA A 637 14.91 -21.93 -16.63
C ALA A 637 13.79 -22.11 -15.62
N ALA A 638 14.06 -21.82 -14.34
CA ALA A 638 13.04 -21.61 -13.31
C ALA A 638 13.07 -20.15 -12.85
N LEU A 639 11.90 -19.54 -12.77
CA LEU A 639 11.72 -18.12 -12.40
C LEU A 639 10.82 -18.01 -11.18
N ALA A 640 11.24 -17.20 -10.19
CA ALA A 640 10.35 -16.67 -9.16
C ALA A 640 10.42 -15.14 -9.13
N VAL A 641 9.28 -14.47 -9.13
CA VAL A 641 9.14 -13.03 -8.91
C VAL A 641 8.11 -12.80 -7.83
N GLY A 642 8.50 -12.08 -6.78
CA GLY A 642 7.61 -11.68 -5.70
C GLY A 642 7.68 -10.18 -5.45
N ARG A 643 6.55 -9.59 -5.04
CA ARG A 643 6.44 -8.19 -4.64
C ARG A 643 5.44 -8.04 -3.50
N HIS A 644 5.76 -7.19 -2.53
CA HIS A 644 4.88 -6.91 -1.37
C HIS A 644 4.46 -8.17 -0.60
N GLY A 645 5.41 -9.09 -0.38
CA GLY A 645 5.15 -10.36 0.30
C GLY A 645 4.34 -11.37 -0.52
N ARG A 646 4.20 -11.17 -1.83
CA ARG A 646 3.34 -12.01 -2.68
C ARG A 646 4.01 -12.45 -3.96
N LEU A 647 3.94 -13.75 -4.26
CA LEU A 647 4.42 -14.33 -5.52
C LEU A 647 3.48 -13.98 -6.68
N VAL A 648 4.02 -13.35 -7.71
CA VAL A 648 3.31 -13.03 -8.96
C VAL A 648 3.74 -13.91 -10.11
N ARG A 649 4.91 -14.54 -9.99
CA ARG A 649 5.39 -15.54 -10.94
C ARG A 649 6.20 -16.60 -10.19
N LEU A 650 5.85 -17.87 -10.42
CA LEU A 650 6.64 -19.03 -10.04
C LEU A 650 6.42 -20.08 -11.12
N ARG A 651 7.42 -20.24 -12.02
CA ARG A 651 7.23 -21.04 -13.23
C ARG A 651 8.54 -21.63 -13.76
N GLY A 652 8.46 -22.87 -14.27
CA GLY A 652 9.50 -23.49 -15.07
C GLY A 652 9.28 -23.29 -16.59
N TYR A 653 10.38 -23.21 -17.34
CA TYR A 653 10.42 -23.05 -18.79
C TYR A 653 11.39 -24.06 -19.39
N GLY A 654 11.05 -24.65 -20.53
CA GLY A 654 11.94 -25.61 -21.24
C GLY A 654 12.15 -26.92 -20.46
N ARG A 655 13.34 -27.46 -20.53
CA ARG A 655 13.73 -28.75 -19.97
C ARG A 655 15.01 -28.67 -19.14
N LEU A 656 15.26 -29.65 -18.28
CA LEU A 656 16.46 -29.70 -17.45
C LEU A 656 17.75 -29.91 -18.29
N ASP A 657 17.64 -30.51 -19.47
CA ASP A 657 18.76 -30.83 -20.33
C ASP A 657 18.37 -30.67 -21.82
N TRP A 658 19.35 -30.62 -22.72
CA TRP A 658 19.17 -30.62 -24.18
C TRP A 658 18.74 -31.97 -24.73
N GLU A 659 18.90 -33.06 -23.97
CA GLU A 659 18.56 -34.40 -24.42
C GLU A 659 17.06 -34.56 -24.75
N PRO A 660 16.71 -35.23 -25.88
CA PRO A 660 15.33 -35.51 -26.19
C PRO A 660 14.67 -36.38 -25.12
N GLY A 661 13.64 -35.86 -24.45
CA GLY A 661 12.97 -36.59 -23.37
C GLY A 661 13.41 -36.19 -21.97
N ALA A 662 14.35 -35.24 -21.82
CA ALA A 662 14.67 -34.66 -20.53
C ALA A 662 13.41 -34.10 -19.84
N ALA A 663 13.37 -34.17 -18.50
CA ALA A 663 12.25 -33.69 -17.72
C ALA A 663 12.00 -32.19 -17.95
N ALA A 664 10.73 -31.79 -17.94
CA ALA A 664 10.36 -30.36 -17.96
C ALA A 664 10.84 -29.66 -16.70
N VAL A 665 11.26 -28.42 -16.83
CA VAL A 665 11.58 -27.59 -15.66
C VAL A 665 10.30 -27.25 -14.89
N SER A 666 10.33 -27.36 -13.57
CA SER A 666 9.30 -26.94 -12.64
C SER A 666 9.84 -25.93 -11.62
N ASP A 667 8.99 -25.43 -10.77
CA ASP A 667 9.36 -24.55 -9.63
C ASP A 667 10.22 -25.27 -8.58
N SER A 668 10.15 -26.61 -8.52
CA SER A 668 10.93 -27.48 -7.63
C SER A 668 12.14 -28.13 -8.34
N SER A 669 12.46 -27.73 -9.54
CA SER A 669 13.71 -28.14 -10.21
C SER A 669 14.92 -27.56 -9.47
N ILE A 670 15.93 -28.40 -9.25
CA ILE A 670 17.10 -28.08 -8.43
C ILE A 670 18.28 -27.73 -9.33
N TYR A 671 18.98 -26.67 -8.97
CA TYR A 671 20.14 -26.16 -9.74
C TYR A 671 21.37 -26.03 -8.85
N ASP A 672 22.55 -26.22 -9.41
CA ASP A 672 23.80 -25.82 -8.78
C ASP A 672 23.89 -24.28 -8.72
N MET A 673 23.93 -23.74 -7.53
CA MET A 673 23.94 -22.31 -7.27
C MET A 673 25.25 -21.62 -7.59
N ALA A 674 26.35 -22.36 -7.73
CA ALA A 674 27.70 -21.83 -7.90
C ALA A 674 27.96 -20.68 -6.88
N SER A 675 28.38 -19.49 -7.33
CA SER A 675 28.71 -18.38 -6.42
C SER A 675 27.51 -17.76 -5.66
N VAL A 676 26.25 -18.11 -5.98
CA VAL A 676 25.12 -17.75 -5.13
C VAL A 676 25.24 -18.42 -3.75
N THR A 677 26.00 -19.52 -3.62
CA THR A 677 26.41 -20.14 -2.33
C THR A 677 27.04 -19.11 -1.38
N LYS A 678 27.85 -18.18 -1.90
CA LYS A 678 28.50 -17.15 -1.09
C LYS A 678 27.52 -16.32 -0.29
N VAL A 679 26.37 -16.00 -0.88
CA VAL A 679 25.40 -15.07 -0.26
C VAL A 679 24.28 -15.82 0.47
N VAL A 680 23.68 -16.82 -0.15
CA VAL A 680 22.61 -17.60 0.49
C VAL A 680 23.15 -18.46 1.63
N GLY A 681 24.33 -19.07 1.45
CA GLY A 681 24.98 -19.90 2.45
C GLY A 681 25.90 -19.08 3.38
N THR A 682 27.14 -18.86 2.94
CA THR A 682 28.24 -18.37 3.79
C THR A 682 27.98 -17.00 4.41
N THR A 683 27.51 -16.01 3.63
CA THR A 683 27.21 -14.67 4.18
C THR A 683 26.08 -14.72 5.20
N THR A 684 25.03 -15.53 4.95
CA THR A 684 23.94 -15.69 5.92
C THR A 684 24.42 -16.39 7.20
N ALA A 685 25.28 -17.40 7.11
CA ALA A 685 25.91 -18.00 8.28
C ALA A 685 26.71 -16.96 9.10
N LEU A 686 27.47 -16.10 8.42
CA LEU A 686 28.21 -15.02 9.08
C LEU A 686 27.28 -13.94 9.68
N MET A 687 26.11 -13.67 9.10
CA MET A 687 25.09 -12.81 9.72
C MET A 687 24.64 -13.38 11.07
N LEU A 688 24.33 -14.68 11.11
CA LEU A 688 23.91 -15.38 12.33
C LEU A 688 25.01 -15.33 13.41
N LEU A 689 26.24 -15.64 13.05
CA LEU A 689 27.37 -15.63 13.99
C LEU A 689 27.74 -14.20 14.49
N ALA A 690 27.59 -13.18 13.62
CA ALA A 690 27.83 -11.79 13.99
C ALA A 690 26.75 -11.27 14.96
N GLU A 691 25.50 -11.63 14.75
CA GLU A 691 24.38 -11.25 15.62
C GLU A 691 24.51 -11.90 17.01
N GLU A 692 24.98 -13.12 17.07
CA GLU A 692 25.29 -13.82 18.33
C GLU A 692 26.53 -13.26 19.07
N GLY A 693 27.26 -12.35 18.42
CA GLY A 693 28.54 -11.84 18.97
C GLY A 693 29.68 -12.84 18.91
N SER A 694 29.53 -13.97 18.18
CA SER A 694 30.54 -15.00 18.02
C SER A 694 31.68 -14.58 17.10
N ILE A 695 31.42 -13.62 16.20
CA ILE A 695 32.43 -13.01 15.34
C ILE A 695 32.38 -11.49 15.39
N ASP A 696 33.51 -10.84 15.19
CA ASP A 696 33.68 -9.43 14.95
C ASP A 696 34.18 -9.24 13.50
N LEU A 697 33.42 -8.55 12.67
CA LEU A 697 33.75 -8.34 11.25
C LEU A 697 35.06 -7.56 11.05
N ASP A 698 35.48 -6.77 12.02
CA ASP A 698 36.69 -5.97 11.96
C ASP A 698 37.88 -6.64 12.63
N ALA A 699 37.68 -7.84 13.24
CA ALA A 699 38.74 -8.64 13.74
C ALA A 699 39.54 -9.32 12.61
N PRO A 700 40.85 -9.56 12.82
CA PRO A 700 41.68 -10.32 11.90
C PRO A 700 41.17 -11.76 11.72
N VAL A 701 41.18 -12.27 10.50
CA VAL A 701 40.81 -13.65 10.16
C VAL A 701 41.67 -14.67 10.97
N ALA A 702 42.93 -14.34 11.17
CA ALA A 702 43.88 -15.16 11.96
C ALA A 702 43.43 -15.34 13.43
N SER A 703 42.56 -14.51 13.98
CA SER A 703 41.99 -14.69 15.32
C SER A 703 41.05 -15.90 15.39
N TYR A 704 40.44 -16.27 14.28
CA TYR A 704 39.50 -17.41 14.13
C TYR A 704 40.19 -18.60 13.42
N LEU A 705 41.11 -18.33 12.48
CA LEU A 705 41.88 -19.32 11.73
C LEU A 705 43.39 -19.13 11.99
N PRO A 706 43.95 -19.64 13.10
CA PRO A 706 45.34 -19.35 13.51
C PRO A 706 46.40 -19.82 12.52
N TRP A 707 46.06 -20.74 11.63
CA TRP A 707 46.95 -21.22 10.54
C TRP A 707 47.11 -20.21 9.39
N PHE A 708 46.22 -19.19 9.27
CA PHE A 708 46.23 -18.19 8.19
C PHE A 708 47.07 -16.97 8.57
N THR A 709 48.42 -17.13 8.57
CA THR A 709 49.43 -16.12 8.96
C THR A 709 50.59 -16.06 7.97
N GLY A 710 51.44 -15.04 8.11
CA GLY A 710 52.60 -14.81 7.27
C GLY A 710 52.31 -13.98 6.04
N GLY A 711 53.32 -13.23 5.54
CA GLY A 711 53.21 -12.43 4.32
C GLY A 711 52.20 -11.26 4.41
N GLY A 712 51.83 -10.78 5.60
CA GLY A 712 50.90 -9.68 5.82
C GLY A 712 49.45 -10.15 5.99
N LYS A 713 49.17 -11.44 6.04
CA LYS A 713 47.81 -12.01 6.19
C LYS A 713 47.20 -11.73 7.56
N GLU A 714 48.04 -11.50 8.58
CA GLU A 714 47.61 -11.17 9.94
C GLU A 714 46.74 -9.90 10.05
N ALA A 715 46.86 -9.02 9.06
CA ALA A 715 46.10 -7.78 9.02
C ALA A 715 44.73 -7.90 8.29
N ILE A 716 44.46 -9.05 7.67
CA ILE A 716 43.24 -9.23 6.88
C ILE A 716 42.04 -9.42 7.83
N THR A 717 41.04 -8.54 7.75
CA THR A 717 39.79 -8.65 8.54
C THR A 717 38.73 -9.48 7.82
N LEU A 718 37.73 -9.99 8.56
CA LEU A 718 36.59 -10.67 8.00
C LEU A 718 35.85 -9.74 6.99
N ARG A 719 35.65 -8.47 7.33
CA ARG A 719 35.06 -7.45 6.46
C ARG A 719 35.78 -7.36 5.14
N GLN A 720 37.12 -7.35 5.15
CA GLN A 720 37.91 -7.25 3.91
C GLN A 720 37.76 -8.51 3.03
N LEU A 721 37.66 -9.71 3.61
CA LEU A 721 37.36 -10.92 2.82
C LEU A 721 35.99 -10.85 2.18
N MET A 722 34.96 -10.47 2.93
CA MET A 722 33.59 -10.35 2.43
C MET A 722 33.44 -9.28 1.35
N LEU A 723 34.27 -8.25 1.37
CA LEU A 723 34.34 -7.19 0.34
C LEU A 723 35.24 -7.55 -0.85
N HIS A 724 35.88 -8.75 -0.85
CA HIS A 724 36.89 -9.14 -1.83
C HIS A 724 38.10 -8.19 -1.84
N ARG A 725 38.47 -7.65 -0.67
CA ARG A 725 39.60 -6.74 -0.45
C ARG A 725 40.71 -7.32 0.41
N GLY A 726 40.75 -8.64 0.57
CA GLY A 726 41.81 -9.31 1.32
C GLY A 726 43.17 -9.35 0.65
N GLY A 727 43.31 -8.82 -0.58
CA GLY A 727 44.56 -8.92 -1.33
C GLY A 727 44.86 -10.31 -1.88
N LEU A 728 43.89 -11.22 -1.86
CA LEU A 728 44.03 -12.58 -2.36
C LEU A 728 43.83 -12.67 -3.86
N PRO A 729 44.48 -13.65 -4.58
CA PRO A 729 44.09 -13.98 -5.95
C PRO A 729 42.60 -14.33 -6.08
N GLY A 730 42.07 -14.13 -7.29
CA GLY A 730 40.65 -14.42 -7.56
C GLY A 730 40.34 -15.91 -7.46
N TRP A 731 41.18 -16.73 -8.10
CA TRP A 731 41.00 -18.17 -8.20
C TRP A 731 42.34 -18.85 -8.43
N ILE A 732 42.54 -20.06 -7.86
CA ILE A 732 43.68 -20.94 -8.05
C ILE A 732 43.14 -22.37 -8.23
N PRO A 733 43.67 -23.19 -9.21
CA PRO A 733 43.15 -24.53 -9.47
C PRO A 733 43.75 -25.54 -8.46
N PHE A 734 43.50 -25.38 -7.17
CA PHE A 734 44.04 -26.26 -6.11
C PHE A 734 43.62 -27.71 -6.30
N TRP A 735 42.48 -27.97 -6.92
CA TRP A 735 41.98 -29.31 -7.26
C TRP A 735 42.95 -30.16 -8.07
N GLN A 736 43.91 -29.53 -8.78
CA GLN A 736 44.94 -30.25 -9.54
C GLN A 736 46.04 -30.83 -8.63
N GLU A 737 46.23 -30.28 -7.47
CA GLU A 737 47.36 -30.61 -6.57
C GLU A 737 46.92 -31.21 -5.26
N VAL A 738 45.79 -30.75 -4.71
CA VAL A 738 45.33 -31.09 -3.34
C VAL A 738 43.85 -31.42 -3.30
N ALA A 739 43.48 -32.26 -2.31
CA ALA A 739 42.07 -32.59 -2.03
C ALA A 739 41.82 -32.69 -0.52
N GLY A 740 40.62 -32.39 -0.09
CA GLY A 740 40.20 -32.42 1.30
C GLY A 740 40.61 -31.19 2.14
N ARG A 741 39.94 -30.99 3.24
CA ARG A 741 40.03 -29.77 4.08
C ARG A 741 41.44 -29.40 4.52
N ALA A 742 42.18 -30.35 5.13
CA ALA A 742 43.52 -30.09 5.69
C ALA A 742 44.50 -29.63 4.60
N ALA A 743 44.52 -30.31 3.42
CA ALA A 743 45.40 -29.93 2.33
C ALA A 743 45.05 -28.56 1.74
N TYR A 744 43.74 -28.19 1.69
CA TYR A 744 43.32 -26.84 1.27
C TYR A 744 43.70 -25.77 2.30
N GLN A 745 43.69 -26.05 3.60
CA GLN A 745 44.18 -25.11 4.62
C GLN A 745 45.68 -24.84 4.46
N GLU A 746 46.49 -25.86 4.22
CA GLU A 746 47.92 -25.69 3.95
C GLU A 746 48.19 -24.93 2.65
N ALA A 747 47.45 -25.23 1.56
CA ALA A 747 47.55 -24.53 0.30
C ALA A 747 47.17 -23.05 0.42
N LEU A 748 46.07 -22.74 1.11
CA LEU A 748 45.61 -21.35 1.36
C LEU A 748 46.61 -20.59 2.28
N ALA A 749 47.20 -21.23 3.26
CA ALA A 749 48.25 -20.63 4.09
C ALA A 749 49.49 -20.23 3.29
N ALA A 750 49.80 -20.98 2.25
CA ALA A 750 50.94 -20.73 1.36
C ALA A 750 50.68 -19.66 0.27
N VAL A 751 49.41 -19.23 0.05
CA VAL A 751 49.08 -18.22 -0.99
C VAL A 751 49.78 -16.89 -0.70
N GLU A 752 50.45 -16.33 -1.73
CA GLU A 752 50.99 -14.97 -1.64
C GLU A 752 49.88 -13.92 -1.96
N LEU A 753 49.91 -12.81 -1.24
CA LEU A 753 49.03 -11.68 -1.50
C LEU A 753 49.44 -10.98 -2.80
N ILE A 754 48.50 -10.66 -3.67
CA ILE A 754 48.72 -9.93 -4.93
C ILE A 754 48.60 -8.40 -4.76
N ALA A 755 48.08 -7.94 -3.61
CA ALA A 755 47.97 -6.55 -3.23
C ALA A 755 47.88 -6.43 -1.69
N PRO A 756 48.20 -5.26 -1.12
CA PRO A 756 47.97 -5.02 0.31
C PRO A 756 46.49 -5.17 0.67
N PRO A 757 46.17 -5.75 1.84
CA PRO A 757 44.78 -5.83 2.31
C PRO A 757 44.09 -4.47 2.37
N GLY A 758 42.88 -4.36 1.81
CA GLY A 758 42.08 -3.13 1.76
C GLY A 758 42.33 -2.24 0.54
N ASP A 759 43.41 -2.44 -0.22
CA ASP A 759 43.86 -1.54 -1.29
C ASP A 759 43.02 -1.71 -2.57
N THR A 760 42.82 -2.93 -3.03
CA THR A 760 42.11 -3.25 -4.26
C THR A 760 40.97 -4.26 -4.02
N THR A 761 39.95 -4.21 -4.89
CA THR A 761 38.87 -5.21 -4.90
C THR A 761 39.18 -6.23 -6.00
N VAL A 762 39.46 -7.47 -5.61
CA VAL A 762 39.65 -8.63 -6.50
C VAL A 762 38.63 -9.70 -6.09
N TYR A 763 37.64 -9.99 -6.95
CA TYR A 763 36.69 -11.05 -6.66
C TYR A 763 37.43 -12.37 -6.42
N SER A 764 37.34 -12.88 -5.17
CA SER A 764 38.15 -14.03 -4.75
C SER A 764 37.28 -15.13 -4.18
N ASP A 765 37.37 -16.32 -4.83
CA ASP A 765 36.79 -17.56 -4.32
C ASP A 765 37.55 -18.06 -3.09
N LEU A 766 38.86 -17.81 -3.07
CA LEU A 766 39.74 -18.23 -1.93
C LEU A 766 39.30 -17.61 -0.61
N GLY A 767 38.92 -16.32 -0.64
CA GLY A 767 38.39 -15.62 0.54
C GLY A 767 37.13 -16.29 1.09
N PHE A 768 36.22 -16.72 0.20
CA PHE A 768 35.00 -17.39 0.63
C PHE A 768 35.19 -18.87 1.02
N ILE A 769 36.17 -19.58 0.46
CA ILE A 769 36.59 -20.89 1.01
C ILE A 769 37.01 -20.74 2.47
N MET A 770 37.85 -19.73 2.78
CA MET A 770 38.28 -19.45 4.17
C MET A 770 37.11 -19.03 5.07
N LEU A 771 36.18 -18.20 4.58
CA LEU A 771 35.01 -17.83 5.34
C LEU A 771 34.11 -19.04 5.64
N GLY A 772 34.03 -20.02 4.72
CA GLY A 772 33.39 -21.32 4.98
C GLY A 772 34.06 -22.07 6.14
N PHE A 773 35.40 -22.22 6.11
CA PHE A 773 36.14 -22.83 7.20
C PHE A 773 35.98 -22.09 8.55
N LEU A 774 35.85 -20.74 8.50
CA LEU A 774 35.61 -19.95 9.71
C LEU A 774 34.22 -20.22 10.29
N VAL A 775 33.18 -20.33 9.44
CA VAL A 775 31.83 -20.71 9.89
C VAL A 775 31.89 -22.08 10.60
N GLU A 776 32.59 -23.04 10.05
CA GLU A 776 32.73 -24.37 10.67
C GLU A 776 33.49 -24.32 12.02
N GLU A 777 34.57 -23.53 12.11
CA GLU A 777 35.39 -23.41 13.33
C GLU A 777 34.62 -22.71 14.46
N VAL A 778 33.95 -21.59 14.16
CA VAL A 778 33.19 -20.80 15.14
C VAL A 778 31.83 -21.41 15.41
N GLY A 779 31.14 -21.91 14.38
CA GLY A 779 29.81 -22.51 14.48
C GLY A 779 29.81 -23.93 15.06
N GLY A 780 30.96 -24.59 15.13
CA GLY A 780 31.17 -25.92 15.77
C GLY A 780 30.53 -27.08 14.99
N ALA A 781 30.19 -26.91 13.73
CA ALA A 781 29.60 -27.92 12.84
C ALA A 781 30.08 -27.73 11.39
N PRO A 782 30.10 -28.81 10.54
CA PRO A 782 30.28 -28.64 9.10
C PRO A 782 29.34 -27.63 8.51
N LEU A 783 29.78 -26.90 7.47
CA LEU A 783 29.03 -25.81 6.86
C LEU A 783 27.62 -26.20 6.39
N ASP A 784 27.51 -27.38 5.77
CA ASP A 784 26.24 -27.92 5.32
C ASP A 784 25.27 -28.26 6.46
N GLU A 785 25.79 -28.86 7.55
CA GLU A 785 25.01 -29.16 8.75
C GLU A 785 24.59 -27.86 9.48
N PHE A 786 25.52 -26.90 9.60
CA PHE A 786 25.23 -25.60 10.18
C PHE A 786 24.08 -24.89 9.44
N LEU A 787 24.18 -24.82 8.12
CA LEU A 787 23.14 -24.18 7.29
C LEU A 787 21.84 -24.96 7.29
N GLN A 788 21.89 -26.29 7.28
CA GLN A 788 20.68 -27.11 7.36
C GLN A 788 19.91 -26.83 8.67
N GLN A 789 20.61 -26.79 9.80
CA GLN A 789 20.01 -26.60 11.12
C GLN A 789 19.56 -25.16 11.37
N ARG A 790 20.32 -24.18 10.90
CA ARG A 790 20.17 -22.78 11.27
C ARG A 790 19.45 -21.91 10.21
N LEU A 791 19.37 -22.39 8.97
CA LEU A 791 18.78 -21.65 7.87
C LEU A 791 17.71 -22.47 7.12
N PHE A 792 18.10 -23.61 6.52
CA PHE A 792 17.21 -24.28 5.56
C PHE A 792 16.02 -24.97 6.24
N ALA A 793 16.25 -25.75 7.31
CA ALA A 793 15.16 -26.40 8.02
C ALA A 793 14.20 -25.40 8.70
N PRO A 794 14.67 -24.35 9.40
CA PRO A 794 13.76 -23.33 9.95
C PRO A 794 12.89 -22.63 8.91
N LEU A 795 13.41 -22.36 7.70
CA LEU A 795 12.66 -21.76 6.60
C LEU A 795 11.84 -22.76 5.78
N GLY A 796 11.98 -24.06 6.02
CA GLY A 796 11.33 -25.11 5.22
C GLY A 796 11.87 -25.23 3.80
N MET A 797 13.14 -24.86 3.57
CA MET A 797 13.82 -24.93 2.27
C MET A 797 14.30 -26.35 1.99
N GLY A 798 13.37 -27.25 1.73
CA GLY A 798 13.64 -28.70 1.63
C GLY A 798 14.39 -29.16 0.36
N ASP A 799 14.47 -28.29 -0.66
CA ASP A 799 15.24 -28.52 -1.89
C ASP A 799 16.65 -27.91 -1.84
N SER A 800 17.01 -27.29 -0.70
CA SER A 800 18.28 -26.57 -0.51
C SER A 800 19.25 -27.35 0.35
N GLY A 801 20.49 -27.47 -0.10
CA GLY A 801 21.55 -28.17 0.63
C GLY A 801 22.76 -28.46 -0.25
N PHE A 802 23.74 -29.14 0.30
CA PHE A 802 24.92 -29.60 -0.40
C PHE A 802 24.80 -31.09 -0.74
N ASN A 803 25.48 -31.57 -1.78
CA ASN A 803 25.52 -32.96 -2.16
C ASN A 803 24.10 -33.61 -2.20
N PRO A 804 23.19 -33.20 -3.08
CA PRO A 804 21.81 -33.68 -3.11
C PRO A 804 21.73 -35.18 -3.21
N ASP A 805 20.83 -35.81 -2.43
CA ASP A 805 20.58 -37.25 -2.48
C ASP A 805 20.27 -37.69 -3.92
N SER A 806 20.77 -38.86 -4.31
CA SER A 806 20.58 -39.42 -5.63
C SER A 806 19.09 -39.59 -6.03
N ALA A 807 18.19 -39.75 -5.06
CA ALA A 807 16.74 -39.75 -5.28
C ALA A 807 16.21 -38.42 -5.83
N LEU A 808 16.91 -37.32 -5.57
CA LEU A 808 16.56 -35.97 -6.06
C LEU A 808 17.12 -35.69 -7.46
N TRP A 809 18.06 -36.48 -7.98
CA TRP A 809 18.74 -36.18 -9.22
C TRP A 809 17.78 -36.06 -10.42
N VAL A 810 16.67 -36.75 -10.39
CA VAL A 810 15.60 -36.62 -11.43
C VAL A 810 15.09 -35.16 -11.57
N ARG A 811 15.26 -34.35 -10.53
CA ARG A 811 14.88 -32.91 -10.52
C ARG A 811 16.09 -31.98 -10.62
N VAL A 812 17.32 -32.50 -10.55
CA VAL A 812 18.55 -31.70 -10.64
C VAL A 812 18.88 -31.43 -12.11
N ALA A 813 19.14 -30.18 -12.46
CA ALA A 813 19.61 -29.79 -13.78
C ALA A 813 21.10 -30.19 -13.92
N PRO A 814 21.47 -30.99 -14.93
CA PRO A 814 22.88 -31.31 -15.22
C PRO A 814 23.62 -30.04 -15.66
N THR A 815 24.92 -30.02 -15.43
CA THR A 815 25.79 -28.89 -15.76
C THR A 815 26.68 -29.23 -16.98
N GLU A 816 27.97 -29.15 -16.82
CA GLU A 816 28.93 -29.31 -17.95
C GLU A 816 29.23 -30.77 -18.26
N VAL A 817 29.51 -31.06 -19.53
CA VAL A 817 30.23 -32.28 -19.89
C VAL A 817 31.72 -32.05 -19.61
N ASP A 818 32.18 -32.44 -18.42
CA ASP A 818 33.54 -32.22 -17.95
C ASP A 818 34.50 -33.18 -18.67
N THR A 819 35.39 -32.65 -19.50
CA THR A 819 36.41 -33.40 -20.23
C THR A 819 37.81 -33.23 -19.65
N VAL A 820 37.96 -32.55 -18.49
CA VAL A 820 39.26 -32.16 -17.92
C VAL A 820 39.55 -32.90 -16.61
N TYR A 821 38.56 -33.02 -15.72
CA TYR A 821 38.78 -33.53 -14.37
C TYR A 821 37.93 -34.77 -14.05
N ARG A 822 36.61 -34.70 -14.21
CA ARG A 822 35.68 -35.79 -13.85
C ARG A 822 35.36 -36.72 -15.00
N PHE A 823 35.58 -36.31 -16.25
CA PHE A 823 35.33 -37.05 -17.50
C PHE A 823 33.92 -37.63 -17.60
N THR A 824 32.93 -36.83 -17.21
CA THR A 824 31.52 -37.21 -17.22
C THR A 824 30.62 -35.98 -17.45
N HIS A 825 29.35 -36.20 -17.81
CA HIS A 825 28.33 -35.19 -17.71
C HIS A 825 28.01 -34.96 -16.22
N VAL A 826 28.37 -33.80 -15.70
CA VAL A 826 28.25 -33.46 -14.26
C VAL A 826 26.78 -33.30 -13.87
N HIS A 827 26.28 -34.21 -13.03
CA HIS A 827 24.88 -34.29 -12.66
C HIS A 827 24.77 -34.72 -11.19
N GLY A 828 24.03 -33.90 -10.37
CA GLY A 828 23.84 -34.20 -8.95
C GLY A 828 25.07 -33.95 -8.05
N VAL A 829 26.19 -33.49 -8.65
CA VAL A 829 27.40 -33.07 -7.93
C VAL A 829 27.82 -31.68 -8.35
N VAL A 830 28.51 -30.94 -7.44
CA VAL A 830 28.89 -29.54 -7.67
C VAL A 830 29.75 -29.38 -8.93
N HIS A 831 29.47 -28.36 -9.73
CA HIS A 831 30.19 -27.99 -10.93
C HIS A 831 31.60 -27.48 -10.66
N ASP A 832 31.79 -26.64 -9.62
CA ASP A 832 33.08 -26.05 -9.25
C ASP A 832 34.08 -27.13 -8.81
N GLU A 833 35.25 -27.15 -9.45
CA GLU A 833 36.26 -28.18 -9.25
C GLU A 833 36.89 -28.11 -7.86
N ASN A 834 37.13 -26.90 -7.32
CA ASN A 834 37.68 -26.74 -5.97
C ASN A 834 36.68 -27.18 -4.91
N ALA A 835 35.42 -26.83 -5.08
CA ALA A 835 34.38 -27.30 -4.15
C ALA A 835 34.20 -28.81 -4.23
N PHE A 836 34.27 -29.41 -5.42
CA PHE A 836 34.24 -30.86 -5.58
C PHE A 836 35.44 -31.55 -4.88
N ALA A 837 36.65 -31.03 -5.05
CA ALA A 837 37.85 -31.52 -4.37
C ALA A 837 37.81 -31.36 -2.84
N LEU A 838 37.00 -30.44 -2.31
CA LEU A 838 36.66 -30.25 -0.90
C LEU A 838 35.56 -31.18 -0.41
N GLY A 839 35.04 -32.09 -1.25
CA GLY A 839 33.96 -33.01 -0.89
C GLY A 839 32.53 -32.47 -1.17
N GLY A 840 32.42 -31.44 -1.97
CA GLY A 840 31.16 -30.86 -2.40
C GLY A 840 30.60 -29.75 -1.49
N VAL A 841 31.26 -29.50 -0.35
CA VAL A 841 30.86 -28.49 0.64
C VAL A 841 31.93 -27.40 0.73
N ALA A 842 31.65 -26.20 0.26
CA ALA A 842 32.62 -25.11 0.33
C ALA A 842 31.90 -23.74 0.45
N GLY A 843 32.56 -22.78 1.09
CA GLY A 843 31.96 -21.46 1.33
C GLY A 843 31.72 -20.62 0.07
N HIS A 844 32.34 -20.96 -1.06
CA HIS A 844 32.24 -20.20 -2.31
C HIS A 844 31.31 -20.83 -3.35
N ALA A 845 31.04 -22.15 -3.26
CA ALA A 845 30.21 -22.93 -4.19
C ALA A 845 29.78 -24.26 -3.54
N GLY A 846 28.85 -25.00 -4.15
CA GLY A 846 28.37 -26.30 -3.70
C GLY A 846 26.94 -26.36 -3.20
N LEU A 847 26.30 -25.22 -2.98
CA LEU A 847 24.88 -25.18 -2.65
C LEU A 847 24.05 -25.56 -3.88
N PHE A 848 23.05 -26.40 -3.68
CA PHE A 848 21.96 -26.69 -4.62
C PHE A 848 20.66 -26.12 -4.05
N SER A 849 19.77 -25.61 -4.91
CA SER A 849 18.48 -25.06 -4.47
C SER A 849 17.47 -25.01 -5.61
N SER A 850 16.20 -24.74 -5.29
CA SER A 850 15.10 -24.52 -6.23
C SER A 850 14.63 -23.05 -6.24
N ALA A 851 13.89 -22.64 -7.28
CA ALA A 851 13.29 -21.30 -7.34
C ALA A 851 12.27 -21.08 -6.23
N ARG A 852 11.61 -22.15 -5.80
CA ARG A 852 10.68 -22.17 -4.68
C ARG A 852 11.38 -21.79 -3.37
N ASP A 853 12.46 -22.48 -3.02
CA ASP A 853 13.21 -22.27 -1.78
C ASP A 853 13.88 -20.90 -1.75
N LEU A 854 14.46 -20.47 -2.88
CA LEU A 854 15.07 -19.15 -2.97
C LEU A 854 14.06 -18.01 -2.90
N ALA A 855 12.79 -18.22 -3.30
CA ALA A 855 11.72 -17.25 -3.08
C ALA A 855 11.42 -17.06 -1.59
N VAL A 856 11.46 -18.16 -0.80
CA VAL A 856 11.34 -18.12 0.67
C VAL A 856 12.48 -17.31 1.27
N PHE A 857 13.71 -17.62 0.87
CA PHE A 857 14.91 -16.90 1.32
C PHE A 857 14.85 -15.41 0.97
N ALA A 858 14.52 -15.08 -0.29
CA ALA A 858 14.45 -13.69 -0.75
C ALA A 858 13.39 -12.89 0.02
N GLN A 859 12.23 -13.49 0.26
CA GLN A 859 11.18 -12.83 1.05
C GLN A 859 11.62 -12.64 2.50
N MET A 860 12.23 -13.63 3.14
CA MET A 860 12.80 -13.49 4.49
C MET A 860 13.78 -12.32 4.58
N MET A 861 14.64 -12.15 3.59
CA MET A 861 15.58 -11.03 3.52
C MET A 861 14.87 -9.67 3.40
N LEU A 862 13.84 -9.56 2.54
CA LEU A 862 13.04 -8.33 2.39
C LEU A 862 12.21 -8.02 3.64
N ASP A 863 11.75 -9.06 4.35
CA ASP A 863 10.98 -8.92 5.59
C ASP A 863 11.85 -8.70 6.84
N GLY A 864 13.13 -8.35 6.64
CA GLY A 864 14.03 -8.00 7.74
C GLY A 864 14.41 -9.19 8.62
N GLY A 865 14.54 -10.38 8.04
CA GLY A 865 15.05 -11.58 8.73
C GLY A 865 14.00 -12.47 9.38
N THR A 866 12.74 -12.20 9.17
CA THR A 866 11.61 -12.96 9.73
C THR A 866 10.71 -13.48 8.61
N LEU A 867 10.20 -14.71 8.73
CA LEU A 867 9.18 -15.26 7.85
C LEU A 867 8.18 -16.10 8.66
N ALA A 868 6.89 -15.85 8.50
CA ALA A 868 5.84 -16.57 9.24
C ALA A 868 5.34 -17.81 8.50
N ARG A 869 4.88 -17.66 7.26
CA ARG A 869 4.33 -18.75 6.42
C ARG A 869 4.53 -18.47 4.93
N CYS A 870 4.46 -19.53 4.12
CA CYS A 870 4.53 -19.46 2.67
C CYS A 870 3.36 -20.20 2.01
N PRO A 871 2.10 -19.75 2.17
CA PRO A 871 0.93 -20.47 1.64
C PRO A 871 0.96 -20.60 0.10
N ALA A 872 1.67 -19.72 -0.59
CA ALA A 872 1.89 -19.81 -2.04
C ALA A 872 2.61 -21.09 -2.48
N LEU A 873 3.36 -21.72 -1.57
CA LEU A 873 4.26 -22.85 -1.82
C LEU A 873 3.78 -24.16 -1.17
N GLY A 874 2.62 -24.12 -0.46
CA GLY A 874 2.10 -25.24 0.32
C GLY A 874 2.63 -25.25 1.77
N ALA A 875 2.19 -26.19 2.60
CA ALA A 875 2.37 -26.21 4.06
C ALA A 875 3.82 -26.37 4.57
N ALA A 876 4.82 -26.33 3.69
CA ALA A 876 6.18 -26.78 4.00
C ALA A 876 7.18 -25.69 4.41
N CYS A 877 6.80 -24.40 4.49
CA CYS A 877 7.82 -23.38 4.66
C CYS A 877 8.08 -22.88 6.07
N ALA A 878 7.56 -23.40 7.10
CA ALA A 878 8.06 -23.19 8.46
C ALA A 878 7.60 -24.35 9.35
N GLY A 879 8.52 -25.00 9.98
CA GLY A 879 8.28 -26.20 10.78
C GLY A 879 7.56 -25.99 12.11
N GLY A 880 6.71 -24.92 12.24
CA GLY A 880 6.04 -24.63 13.50
C GLY A 880 4.88 -23.65 13.37
N ALA A 881 4.14 -23.46 14.45
CA ALA A 881 2.93 -22.65 14.54
C ALA A 881 3.16 -21.13 14.62
N GLY A 882 4.39 -20.61 14.41
CA GLY A 882 4.72 -19.19 14.54
C GLY A 882 5.76 -18.69 13.55
N PRO A 883 6.02 -17.37 13.50
CA PRO A 883 7.03 -16.78 12.64
C PRO A 883 8.42 -17.25 13.03
N VAL A 884 9.24 -17.54 12.01
CA VAL A 884 10.67 -17.86 12.18
C VAL A 884 11.46 -16.57 12.01
N LYS A 885 12.09 -16.12 13.10
CA LYS A 885 13.05 -15.02 13.07
C LYS A 885 14.44 -15.60 13.05
N LEU A 886 15.18 -15.32 12.00
CA LEU A 886 16.57 -15.77 11.83
C LEU A 886 17.59 -14.72 12.24
N VAL A 887 17.38 -13.47 11.78
CA VAL A 887 18.28 -12.35 12.05
C VAL A 887 17.48 -11.06 12.30
N GLU A 888 18.10 -10.10 12.98
CA GLU A 888 17.50 -8.77 13.17
C GLU A 888 17.54 -7.93 11.88
N PRO A 889 16.56 -7.05 11.66
CA PRO A 889 16.56 -6.14 10.52
C PRO A 889 17.82 -5.27 10.43
N ALA A 890 18.39 -4.88 11.58
CA ALA A 890 19.62 -4.10 11.64
C ALA A 890 20.82 -4.86 11.09
N THR A 891 20.90 -6.19 11.33
CA THR A 891 21.96 -7.06 10.79
C THR A 891 21.85 -7.16 9.28
N ILE A 892 20.64 -7.40 8.73
CA ILE A 892 20.44 -7.41 7.27
C ILE A 892 20.84 -6.06 6.67
N ALA A 893 20.36 -4.95 7.24
CA ALA A 893 20.70 -3.62 6.75
C ALA A 893 22.23 -3.36 6.75
N ALA A 894 22.94 -3.78 7.80
CA ALA A 894 24.40 -3.65 7.89
C ALA A 894 25.14 -4.46 6.82
N PHE A 895 24.69 -5.71 6.56
CA PHE A 895 25.33 -6.60 5.59
C PHE A 895 25.01 -6.26 4.13
N THR A 896 23.84 -5.65 3.86
CA THR A 896 23.41 -5.32 2.50
C THR A 896 23.70 -3.86 2.12
N ALA A 897 24.09 -3.00 3.07
CA ALA A 897 24.49 -1.62 2.79
C ALA A 897 25.82 -1.55 2.04
N ARG A 898 25.98 -0.54 1.16
CA ARG A 898 27.30 -0.19 0.62
C ARG A 898 28.23 0.21 1.75
N GLN A 899 29.41 -0.36 1.78
CA GLN A 899 30.38 -0.11 2.87
C GLN A 899 31.16 1.19 2.67
N ASP A 900 31.32 1.66 1.44
CA ASP A 900 31.89 2.97 1.09
C ASP A 900 31.31 3.47 -0.25
N ALA A 901 31.48 4.77 -0.54
CA ALA A 901 30.93 5.40 -1.76
C ALA A 901 31.56 4.85 -3.06
N ALA A 902 32.77 4.32 -3.00
CA ALA A 902 33.48 3.75 -4.14
C ALA A 902 33.17 2.26 -4.34
N SER A 903 32.66 1.59 -3.29
CA SER A 903 32.39 0.15 -3.34
C SER A 903 31.18 -0.16 -4.23
N ARG A 904 31.36 -1.13 -5.11
CA ARG A 904 30.29 -1.74 -5.90
C ARG A 904 29.65 -2.94 -5.17
N ARG A 905 30.05 -3.19 -3.91
CA ARG A 905 29.67 -4.34 -3.11
C ARG A 905 29.22 -3.95 -1.72
N ALA A 906 28.37 -4.76 -1.17
CA ALA A 906 28.11 -4.89 0.24
C ALA A 906 28.88 -6.12 0.79
N LEU A 907 28.65 -6.53 2.03
CA LEU A 907 29.31 -7.70 2.62
C LEU A 907 28.82 -8.97 1.93
N GLY A 908 29.60 -9.51 1.03
CA GLY A 908 29.26 -10.65 0.17
C GLY A 908 28.38 -10.33 -1.05
N TRP A 909 27.52 -9.33 -0.98
CA TRP A 909 26.51 -9.00 -1.99
C TRP A 909 27.04 -8.07 -3.09
N ASP A 910 26.53 -8.26 -4.31
CA ASP A 910 26.64 -7.27 -5.38
C ASP A 910 25.61 -6.15 -5.19
N LYS A 911 25.96 -4.94 -5.62
CA LYS A 911 25.10 -3.76 -5.65
C LYS A 911 24.87 -3.26 -7.08
N PRO A 912 23.71 -2.69 -7.42
CA PRO A 912 23.46 -2.11 -8.73
C PRO A 912 24.55 -1.09 -9.11
N ASN A 913 25.07 -1.25 -10.31
CA ASN A 913 25.97 -0.29 -10.94
C ASN A 913 25.70 -0.34 -12.45
N GLY A 914 25.94 0.71 -13.18
CA GLY A 914 25.68 0.72 -14.63
C GLY A 914 26.32 -0.50 -15.33
N GLY A 915 25.50 -1.39 -15.89
CA GLY A 915 25.91 -2.65 -16.51
C GLY A 915 25.93 -3.87 -15.59
N SER A 916 25.35 -3.82 -14.40
CA SER A 916 25.22 -4.98 -13.50
C SER A 916 24.24 -6.02 -14.06
N SER A 917 24.34 -7.26 -13.55
CA SER A 917 23.40 -8.33 -13.90
C SER A 917 21.98 -8.08 -13.35
N GLY A 918 21.82 -7.18 -12.35
CA GLY A 918 20.54 -6.71 -11.84
C GLY A 918 19.82 -5.75 -12.77
N GLY A 919 20.40 -5.34 -13.89
CA GLY A 919 19.82 -4.37 -14.82
C GLY A 919 20.07 -2.92 -14.39
N ASP A 920 19.34 -2.00 -15.05
CA ASP A 920 19.50 -0.56 -14.85
C ASP A 920 18.34 0.10 -14.10
N TYR A 921 17.27 -0.66 -13.80
CA TYR A 921 16.02 -0.13 -13.24
C TYR A 921 15.78 -0.50 -11.78
N LEU A 922 16.59 -1.39 -11.19
CA LEU A 922 16.54 -1.63 -9.74
C LEU A 922 17.09 -0.42 -8.98
N SER A 923 16.57 -0.19 -7.76
CA SER A 923 16.95 0.94 -6.92
C SER A 923 18.41 0.86 -6.44
N TYR A 924 18.92 1.96 -5.92
CA TYR A 924 20.29 2.01 -5.35
C TYR A 924 20.43 1.11 -4.10
N SER A 925 19.31 0.82 -3.43
CA SER A 925 19.27 -0.04 -2.24
C SER A 925 19.31 -1.54 -2.58
N ALA A 926 18.99 -1.92 -3.81
CA ALA A 926 18.96 -3.33 -4.23
C ALA A 926 20.31 -4.03 -4.00
N PHE A 927 20.23 -5.34 -3.79
CA PHE A 927 21.38 -6.23 -3.61
C PHE A 927 21.09 -7.61 -4.21
N GLY A 928 22.14 -8.31 -4.62
CA GLY A 928 21.97 -9.61 -5.26
C GLY A 928 23.30 -10.31 -5.53
N HIS A 929 23.27 -11.43 -6.21
CA HIS A 929 24.45 -12.14 -6.71
C HIS A 929 24.14 -13.02 -7.90
N THR A 930 25.18 -13.42 -8.64
CA THR A 930 25.10 -14.34 -9.75
C THR A 930 25.94 -15.59 -9.54
N GLY A 931 25.49 -16.73 -10.11
CA GLY A 931 26.25 -17.96 -10.18
C GLY A 931 26.88 -18.20 -11.56
N PHE A 932 28.03 -18.85 -11.59
CA PHE A 932 28.74 -19.21 -12.81
C PHE A 932 27.91 -20.14 -13.70
N THR A 933 27.15 -21.04 -13.13
CA THR A 933 26.23 -21.97 -13.77
C THR A 933 25.09 -21.32 -14.52
N GLY A 934 24.75 -20.06 -14.21
CA GLY A 934 23.68 -19.32 -14.87
C GLY A 934 22.64 -18.74 -13.91
N THR A 935 22.71 -19.06 -12.63
CA THR A 935 21.79 -18.63 -11.59
C THR A 935 21.95 -17.17 -11.20
N SER A 936 20.88 -16.55 -10.70
CA SER A 936 20.92 -15.20 -10.10
C SER A 936 19.78 -15.01 -9.13
N ILE A 937 20.03 -14.16 -8.10
CA ILE A 937 19.06 -13.69 -7.12
C ILE A 937 19.27 -12.20 -6.91
N TRP A 938 18.20 -11.41 -6.98
CA TRP A 938 18.20 -9.97 -6.71
C TRP A 938 17.00 -9.59 -5.87
N MET A 939 17.20 -8.71 -4.89
CA MET A 939 16.21 -8.17 -3.98
C MET A 939 16.35 -6.66 -3.95
N ASP A 940 15.23 -5.96 -3.99
CA ASP A 940 15.16 -4.50 -3.92
C ASP A 940 14.21 -4.08 -2.80
N PRO A 941 14.73 -3.63 -1.64
CA PRO A 941 13.90 -3.20 -0.51
C PRO A 941 13.07 -1.94 -0.80
N GLU A 942 13.51 -1.06 -1.70
CA GLU A 942 12.78 0.17 -2.04
C GLU A 942 11.58 -0.10 -2.93
N LEU A 943 11.75 -1.00 -3.91
CA LEU A 943 10.66 -1.46 -4.79
C LEU A 943 9.87 -2.61 -4.17
N ASP A 944 10.33 -3.15 -3.03
CA ASP A 944 9.79 -4.32 -2.33
C ASP A 944 9.55 -5.49 -3.28
N VAL A 945 10.59 -5.83 -4.07
CA VAL A 945 10.55 -6.85 -5.12
C VAL A 945 11.76 -7.77 -5.03
N PHE A 946 11.56 -9.05 -5.30
CA PHE A 946 12.66 -9.99 -5.55
C PHE A 946 12.50 -10.71 -6.88
N VAL A 947 13.65 -11.12 -7.45
CA VAL A 947 13.73 -11.90 -8.70
C VAL A 947 14.76 -13.00 -8.53
N VAL A 948 14.32 -14.24 -8.71
CA VAL A 948 15.18 -15.44 -8.76
C VAL A 948 15.11 -16.02 -10.16
N LEU A 949 16.24 -16.12 -10.84
CA LEU A 949 16.37 -16.79 -12.12
C LEU A 949 17.38 -17.92 -12.01
N LEU A 950 16.95 -19.14 -12.23
CA LEU A 950 17.79 -20.34 -12.24
C LEU A 950 17.89 -20.88 -13.66
N THR A 951 19.12 -21.01 -14.17
CA THR A 951 19.43 -21.59 -15.47
C THR A 951 20.69 -22.47 -15.36
N THR A 952 20.92 -23.32 -16.32
CA THR A 952 22.16 -24.10 -16.47
C THR A 952 22.86 -23.80 -17.80
N ARG A 953 23.38 -22.55 -17.90
CA ARG A 953 24.07 -22.10 -19.14
C ARG A 953 25.29 -22.91 -19.48
N VAL A 954 25.91 -23.54 -18.49
CA VAL A 954 27.13 -24.36 -18.67
C VAL A 954 26.84 -25.72 -19.24
N ASN A 955 25.58 -26.07 -19.42
CA ASN A 955 25.19 -27.32 -20.09
C ASN A 955 25.09 -27.11 -21.62
N PRO A 956 25.84 -27.84 -22.48
CA PRO A 956 26.83 -28.86 -22.14
C PRO A 956 28.24 -28.30 -21.93
N THR A 957 28.46 -26.98 -22.08
CA THR A 957 29.81 -26.37 -22.02
C THR A 957 29.82 -24.99 -21.40
N ARG A 958 30.83 -24.67 -20.57
CA ARG A 958 31.08 -23.37 -19.97
C ARG A 958 31.38 -22.24 -20.96
N GLU A 959 31.64 -22.52 -22.19
CA GLU A 959 31.95 -21.53 -23.25
C GLU A 959 30.71 -20.73 -23.68
N ASN A 960 29.50 -21.20 -23.33
CA ASN A 960 28.26 -20.50 -23.65
C ASN A 960 28.13 -19.19 -22.87
N GLN A 961 28.16 -18.04 -23.55
CA GLN A 961 28.05 -16.69 -22.98
C GLN A 961 26.69 -16.00 -23.26
N LYS A 962 25.78 -16.66 -23.98
CA LYS A 962 24.48 -16.08 -24.38
C LYS A 962 23.55 -15.75 -23.22
N HIS A 963 23.79 -16.31 -22.02
CA HIS A 963 23.02 -16.02 -20.82
C HIS A 963 23.24 -14.61 -20.21
N ILE A 964 24.38 -13.95 -20.53
CA ILE A 964 24.74 -12.65 -19.96
C ILE A 964 23.68 -11.58 -20.28
N PRO A 965 23.28 -11.38 -21.55
CA PRO A 965 22.20 -10.41 -21.84
C PRO A 965 20.83 -10.84 -21.30
N LEU A 966 20.57 -12.16 -21.16
CA LEU A 966 19.32 -12.68 -20.59
C LEU A 966 19.08 -12.12 -19.18
N ARG A 967 20.07 -12.25 -18.28
CA ARG A 967 19.94 -11.80 -16.88
C ARG A 967 19.54 -10.32 -16.81
N ARG A 968 20.28 -9.46 -17.51
CA ARG A 968 20.02 -8.01 -17.50
C ARG A 968 18.63 -7.66 -18.06
N ALA A 969 18.30 -8.19 -19.25
CA ALA A 969 17.02 -7.93 -19.90
C ALA A 969 15.83 -8.40 -19.05
N LEU A 970 15.98 -9.52 -18.34
CA LEU A 970 14.94 -10.05 -17.48
C LEU A 970 14.71 -9.15 -16.26
N HIS A 971 15.76 -8.75 -15.53
CA HIS A 971 15.62 -7.88 -14.37
C HIS A 971 15.08 -6.51 -14.75
N ASP A 972 15.53 -5.95 -15.88
CA ASP A 972 14.99 -4.71 -16.44
C ASP A 972 13.48 -4.84 -16.76
N ALA A 973 13.07 -5.96 -17.37
CA ALA A 973 11.67 -6.17 -17.71
C ALA A 973 10.79 -6.35 -16.47
N VAL A 974 11.29 -7.00 -15.40
CA VAL A 974 10.56 -7.11 -14.13
C VAL A 974 10.42 -5.74 -13.48
N ALA A 975 11.48 -4.95 -13.39
CA ALA A 975 11.41 -3.60 -12.81
C ALA A 975 10.50 -2.67 -13.63
N GLN A 976 10.54 -2.74 -14.96
CA GLN A 976 9.64 -2.00 -15.86
C GLN A 976 8.18 -2.49 -15.83
N ALA A 977 7.91 -3.70 -15.35
CA ALA A 977 6.55 -4.18 -15.15
C ALA A 977 5.89 -3.55 -13.91
N ILE A 978 6.63 -2.90 -13.03
CA ILE A 978 6.11 -2.13 -11.90
C ILE A 978 5.43 -0.87 -12.45
N SER A 979 4.18 -0.63 -12.07
CA SER A 979 3.31 0.40 -12.65
C SER A 979 2.87 1.48 -11.67
N ASP A 980 3.26 1.39 -10.40
CA ASP A 980 2.96 2.35 -9.32
C ASP A 980 4.15 3.23 -8.94
#